data_236a17417072f1b8ceb38a837dd86d57
#
_entry.id   236a17417072f1b8ceb38a837dd86d57
#
_cell.length_a   1.000
_cell.length_b   1.000
_cell.length_c   1.000
_cell.angle_alpha   90.00
_cell.angle_beta   90.00
_cell.angle_gamma   90.00
#
_symmetry.space_group_name_H-M   'P 1'
#
loop_
_entity.id
_entity.type
_entity.pdbx_description
1 polymer ?
#
loop_
_entity_poly.entity_id
_entity_poly.type
_entity_poly.pdbx_seq_one_letter_code
_entity_poly.pdbx_strand_id
1 'polypeptide(L)'
;MRTLKMKTAVSTTKIILVVAIILIIAISVGVLLSRKPPSTIPSTPTSTTYTSPTPTPSITTSNFQLEPPNKSVLVDDVGIPFPGDLAPDALDPATGFSGPDTAVFNNVFQELVEPNGSSIYQVVPVLASNYTIENNYQTYVFSIRQNVKFSNGDPLNAYDVWFSFVRELYLGQAVGSSNYAELTFNPENVSATDMTTPWGLLHALQYATGLPATTNYKLASQILNQMLSHFNPDNATQLAVMEYPRQAYVVLGPYTFEVNLLHPYRFFLLDIALWWGAIVDPTFVDEHGGVYNNTVNAYFDANGGPGTGPYEIRSVGVSFSSIVLQPNPLYWGINATNVPAVAQPPHIPIIVVNYGLPQNTRIEDFATNKAQISLADSPSLFNEFYDAYQYKQYYSFNQIFKILGPNPGFYYISMNTQKYPTNNVNFRLAIEHAINYTQILYDSLSFNGTLLGQLILGPVTPSFTPFYNPGNLPLYSFNLNLAAYYLNLAGKQEDFSVTMPNGTVLGNTSAPPLGPLTIYYLAPESQVTRIQLEVIQNDLSQLGLSVGFQGFTLSMLNQWTTPQATPNFVDLEWGPDWADPILQLIAPAVTTTSYLQAWMNLSSVNQIMATLPFLTNQTQQIQLVKQIYNITYNYAPYIWLPNAYVYVFLQPYVKGFVYNALSGYRYNTIYYSNQ
;
A
#
# COMPACT_ATOMS: atom_id res chain seq x y z
N MET A 1 -44.67 7.67 32.02
CA MET A 1 -44.33 7.79 30.60
C MET A 1 -43.28 8.89 30.43
N ARG A 2 -42.01 8.55 30.39
CA ARG A 2 -40.90 9.45 30.03
C ARG A 2 -40.15 8.77 28.88
N THR A 3 -40.31 9.31 27.69
CA THR A 3 -39.62 8.89 26.46
C THR A 3 -38.16 9.30 26.55
N LEU A 4 -37.28 8.31 26.59
CA LEU A 4 -35.83 8.50 26.39
C LEU A 4 -35.56 8.72 24.90
N LYS A 5 -35.17 9.92 24.53
CA LYS A 5 -34.56 10.19 23.22
C LYS A 5 -33.09 9.74 23.30
N MET A 6 -32.75 8.61 22.70
CA MET A 6 -31.38 8.29 22.38
C MET A 6 -30.89 9.22 21.25
N LYS A 7 -29.99 10.13 21.59
CA LYS A 7 -29.17 10.84 20.62
C LYS A 7 -28.03 9.92 20.21
N THR A 8 -28.04 9.43 18.98
CA THR A 8 -26.89 8.87 18.32
C THR A 8 -25.91 10.00 18.00
N ALA A 9 -25.03 10.30 18.93
CA ALA A 9 -23.84 11.09 18.63
C ALA A 9 -22.76 10.13 18.13
N VAL A 10 -22.60 10.02 16.83
CA VAL A 10 -21.36 9.50 16.24
C VAL A 10 -20.28 10.50 16.65
N SER A 11 -19.34 10.03 17.45
CA SER A 11 -18.31 10.88 18.05
C SER A 11 -17.50 11.58 16.99
N THR A 12 -17.49 12.89 17.03
CA THR A 12 -16.62 13.79 16.24
C THR A 12 -15.13 13.44 16.39
N THR A 13 -14.76 12.72 17.43
CA THR A 13 -13.40 12.25 17.72
C THR A 13 -12.93 11.19 16.74
N LYS A 14 -13.80 10.30 16.23
CA LYS A 14 -13.42 9.32 15.18
C LYS A 14 -13.09 10.01 13.85
N ILE A 15 -13.77 11.11 13.55
CA ILE A 15 -13.50 11.92 12.35
C ILE A 15 -12.19 12.69 12.49
N ILE A 16 -11.85 13.15 13.68
CA ILE A 16 -10.62 13.92 13.95
C ILE A 16 -9.38 13.01 13.90
N LEU A 17 -9.47 11.78 14.40
CA LEU A 17 -8.34 10.84 14.35
C LEU A 17 -8.01 10.44 12.90
N VAL A 18 -9.02 10.16 12.11
CA VAL A 18 -8.89 9.83 10.67
C VAL A 18 -8.35 11.02 9.87
N VAL A 19 -8.79 12.25 10.18
CA VAL A 19 -8.27 13.47 9.53
C VAL A 19 -6.82 13.77 9.94
N ALA A 20 -6.42 13.43 11.17
CA ALA A 20 -5.04 13.59 11.62
C ALA A 20 -4.07 12.63 10.88
N ILE A 21 -4.50 11.42 10.57
CA ILE A 21 -3.71 10.43 9.81
C ILE A 21 -3.48 10.91 8.36
N ILE A 22 -4.49 11.46 7.70
CA ILE A 22 -4.35 12.04 6.36
C ILE A 22 -3.43 13.27 6.35
N LEU A 23 -3.41 14.07 7.42
CA LEU A 23 -2.54 15.24 7.55
C LEU A 23 -1.06 14.88 7.70
N ILE A 24 -0.73 13.73 8.26
CA ILE A 24 0.66 13.29 8.45
C ILE A 24 1.25 12.76 7.14
N ILE A 25 0.49 12.04 6.33
CA ILE A 25 0.91 11.56 5.00
C ILE A 25 1.23 12.74 4.06
N ALA A 26 0.52 13.87 4.19
CA ALA A 26 0.70 15.05 3.33
C ALA A 26 1.93 15.90 3.66
N ILE A 27 2.51 15.80 4.85
CA ILE A 27 3.64 16.65 5.27
C ILE A 27 4.97 16.12 4.73
N SER A 28 5.10 14.82 4.47
CA SER A 28 6.35 14.21 4.00
C SER A 28 6.70 14.53 2.55
N VAL A 29 5.74 14.88 1.69
CA VAL A 29 5.96 15.12 0.25
C VAL A 29 6.22 16.58 -0.11
N GLY A 30 6.02 17.54 0.79
CA GLY A 30 6.00 18.99 0.53
C GLY A 30 7.36 19.69 0.32
N VAL A 31 8.51 19.04 0.50
CA VAL A 31 9.80 19.75 0.60
C VAL A 31 10.67 19.75 -0.67
N LEU A 32 10.31 19.05 -1.74
CA LEU A 32 11.23 18.78 -2.87
C LEU A 32 10.92 19.43 -4.24
N LEU A 33 10.12 20.47 -4.36
CA LEU A 33 9.84 21.09 -5.65
C LEU A 33 10.23 22.58 -5.75
N SER A 34 11.52 22.86 -5.99
CA SER A 34 11.94 24.13 -6.56
C SER A 34 13.22 24.03 -7.38
N ARG A 35 13.14 23.61 -8.65
CA ARG A 35 14.13 23.97 -9.69
C ARG A 35 13.50 24.01 -11.09
N LYS A 36 13.76 25.10 -11.81
CA LYS A 36 13.29 25.36 -13.19
C LYS A 36 14.13 24.59 -14.22
N PRO A 37 13.53 24.17 -15.37
CA PRO A 37 14.27 23.60 -16.50
C PRO A 37 14.82 24.66 -17.49
N PRO A 38 15.88 24.36 -18.23
CA PRO A 38 16.35 25.19 -19.33
C PRO A 38 15.75 24.79 -20.69
N SER A 39 15.78 25.76 -21.60
CA SER A 39 15.09 25.87 -22.87
C SER A 39 15.68 25.04 -24.02
N THR A 40 14.81 24.75 -24.96
CA THR A 40 14.89 24.06 -26.25
C THR A 40 15.77 24.64 -27.33
N ILE A 41 16.30 23.79 -28.24
CA ILE A 41 16.65 24.10 -29.63
C ILE A 41 16.29 22.91 -30.54
N PRO A 42 15.72 23.14 -31.74
CA PRO A 42 15.28 22.05 -32.62
C PRO A 42 16.31 21.68 -33.69
N SER A 43 16.33 20.43 -34.15
CA SER A 43 17.05 20.02 -35.36
C SER A 43 16.22 19.09 -36.25
N THR A 44 16.23 19.40 -37.52
CA THR A 44 15.53 18.77 -38.65
C THR A 44 16.19 17.45 -39.07
N PRO A 45 15.45 16.41 -39.53
CA PRO A 45 16.03 15.14 -39.97
C PRO A 45 16.41 15.17 -41.45
N THR A 46 17.59 14.65 -41.76
CA THR A 46 18.07 14.37 -43.11
C THR A 46 17.82 12.88 -43.45
N SER A 47 17.17 12.64 -44.58
CA SER A 47 16.87 11.30 -45.08
C SER A 47 18.10 10.70 -45.74
N THR A 48 18.44 9.46 -45.35
CA THR A 48 19.45 8.62 -46.05
C THR A 48 18.83 7.31 -46.51
N THR A 49 19.04 7.04 -47.78
CA THR A 49 18.61 5.82 -48.51
C THR A 49 19.40 4.61 -48.07
N TYR A 50 18.71 3.52 -47.76
CA TYR A 50 19.32 2.21 -47.43
C TYR A 50 19.49 1.34 -48.64
N THR A 51 20.69 0.83 -48.82
CA THR A 51 21.02 -0.29 -49.72
C THR A 51 20.99 -1.62 -48.97
N SER A 52 20.39 -2.65 -49.58
CA SER A 52 20.19 -3.99 -49.06
C SER A 52 21.54 -4.69 -48.74
N PRO A 53 21.70 -5.36 -47.60
CA PRO A 53 22.89 -6.09 -47.26
C PRO A 53 22.86 -7.56 -47.75
N THR A 54 24.01 -8.00 -48.19
CA THR A 54 24.42 -9.36 -48.55
C THR A 54 24.24 -10.34 -47.37
N PRO A 55 23.95 -11.64 -47.60
CA PRO A 55 23.71 -12.59 -46.50
C PRO A 55 25.00 -12.87 -45.70
N THR A 56 24.88 -12.65 -44.40
CA THR A 56 25.93 -12.89 -43.41
C THR A 56 26.04 -14.40 -43.11
N PRO A 57 27.25 -14.98 -42.93
CA PRO A 57 27.44 -16.39 -42.62
C PRO A 57 26.84 -16.73 -41.23
N SER A 58 26.24 -17.92 -41.14
CA SER A 58 25.71 -18.50 -39.92
C SER A 58 26.78 -18.57 -38.84
N ILE A 59 26.67 -17.72 -37.83
CA ILE A 59 27.49 -17.80 -36.63
C ILE A 59 26.96 -18.98 -35.82
N THR A 60 27.79 -19.99 -35.60
CA THR A 60 27.58 -20.98 -34.54
C THR A 60 27.41 -20.22 -33.24
N THR A 61 26.22 -20.28 -32.66
CA THR A 61 25.93 -19.71 -31.34
C THR A 61 26.84 -20.39 -30.32
N SER A 62 27.95 -19.75 -29.97
CA SER A 62 28.64 -20.06 -28.73
C SER A 62 27.63 -19.99 -27.60
N ASN A 63 27.67 -20.91 -26.63
CA ASN A 63 26.85 -20.89 -25.41
C ASN A 63 27.27 -19.69 -24.56
N PHE A 64 26.99 -18.46 -25.04
CA PHE A 64 27.22 -17.24 -24.25
C PHE A 64 26.26 -17.23 -23.06
N GLN A 65 26.83 -17.17 -21.88
CA GLN A 65 26.09 -17.00 -20.64
C GLN A 65 26.56 -15.71 -19.95
N LEU A 66 25.67 -14.76 -19.79
CA LEU A 66 25.96 -13.53 -19.04
C LEU A 66 26.16 -13.91 -17.56
N GLU A 67 27.21 -13.38 -16.97
CA GLU A 67 27.49 -13.53 -15.55
C GLU A 67 27.44 -12.18 -14.83
N PRO A 68 27.17 -12.15 -13.50
CA PRO A 68 27.26 -10.93 -12.71
C PRO A 68 28.71 -10.41 -12.71
N PRO A 69 28.91 -9.08 -12.76
CA PRO A 69 30.25 -8.49 -12.69
C PRO A 69 30.99 -8.86 -11.39
N ASN A 70 30.23 -9.04 -10.31
CA ASN A 70 30.71 -9.52 -9.02
C ASN A 70 29.68 -10.47 -8.41
N LYS A 71 30.05 -11.74 -8.23
CA LYS A 71 29.14 -12.76 -7.66
C LYS A 71 28.80 -12.54 -6.18
N SER A 72 29.52 -11.66 -5.50
CA SER A 72 29.26 -11.31 -4.09
C SER A 72 28.40 -10.07 -3.94
N VAL A 73 27.97 -9.43 -5.01
CA VAL A 73 27.21 -8.16 -4.97
C VAL A 73 25.97 -8.26 -5.84
N LEU A 74 24.83 -7.82 -5.31
CA LEU A 74 23.62 -7.55 -6.07
C LEU A 74 23.35 -6.05 -6.01
N VAL A 75 23.11 -5.45 -7.16
CA VAL A 75 22.71 -4.04 -7.28
C VAL A 75 21.25 -3.99 -7.72
N ASP A 76 20.45 -3.32 -6.93
CA ASP A 76 19.05 -3.04 -7.18
C ASP A 76 18.86 -1.52 -7.33
N ASP A 77 18.50 -1.08 -8.51
CA ASP A 77 18.32 0.36 -8.82
C ASP A 77 16.90 0.87 -8.60
N VAL A 78 16.09 0.12 -7.84
CA VAL A 78 14.69 0.45 -7.62
C VAL A 78 14.29 0.41 -6.16
N GLY A 79 14.84 -0.53 -5.40
CA GLY A 79 14.31 -0.91 -4.11
C GLY A 79 13.06 -1.77 -4.27
N ILE A 80 11.90 -1.15 -4.40
CA ILE A 80 10.64 -1.86 -4.71
C ILE A 80 9.84 -1.08 -5.76
N PRO A 81 9.18 -1.78 -6.70
CA PRO A 81 8.48 -1.12 -7.81
C PRO A 81 7.10 -0.58 -7.38
N PHE A 82 7.09 0.47 -6.54
CA PHE A 82 5.88 1.25 -6.30
C PHE A 82 6.01 2.59 -7.04
N PRO A 83 5.06 2.91 -7.93
CA PRO A 83 5.05 4.20 -8.60
C PRO A 83 4.89 5.36 -7.60
N GLY A 84 5.77 6.33 -7.66
CA GLY A 84 5.64 7.59 -6.92
C GLY A 84 6.67 7.82 -5.82
N ASP A 85 7.08 6.79 -5.10
CA ASP A 85 8.08 6.90 -4.04
C ASP A 85 9.49 6.71 -4.62
N LEU A 86 10.36 7.67 -4.37
CA LEU A 86 11.70 7.68 -4.95
C LEU A 86 12.80 7.20 -3.99
N ALA A 87 12.56 7.24 -2.68
CA ALA A 87 13.50 6.85 -1.64
C ALA A 87 12.74 6.52 -0.34
N PRO A 88 13.37 5.80 0.61
CA PRO A 88 12.85 5.64 1.95
C PRO A 88 12.50 6.98 2.62
N ASP A 89 11.47 6.99 3.45
CA ASP A 89 11.13 8.13 4.30
C ASP A 89 11.69 7.98 5.71
N ALA A 90 11.81 6.75 6.22
CA ALA A 90 12.46 6.42 7.48
C ALA A 90 13.02 5.00 7.50
N LEU A 91 13.95 4.70 8.41
CA LEU A 91 14.50 3.35 8.63
C LEU A 91 14.02 2.72 9.95
N ASP A 92 13.09 3.36 10.64
CA ASP A 92 12.35 2.81 11.77
C ASP A 92 11.04 2.17 11.26
N PRO A 93 10.82 0.87 11.43
CA PRO A 93 9.60 0.21 10.94
C PRO A 93 8.30 0.75 11.56
N ALA A 94 8.38 1.46 12.69
CA ALA A 94 7.22 2.10 13.31
C ALA A 94 6.89 3.50 12.73
N THR A 95 7.70 4.02 11.83
CA THR A 95 7.52 5.37 11.25
C THR A 95 7.61 5.37 9.74
N GLY A 96 8.44 4.50 9.14
CA GLY A 96 8.58 4.38 7.69
C GLY A 96 7.33 3.80 7.04
N PHE A 97 6.83 4.49 6.00
CA PHE A 97 5.60 4.09 5.28
C PHE A 97 5.74 4.14 3.76
N SER A 98 6.89 4.48 3.24
CA SER A 98 7.10 4.46 1.80
C SER A 98 7.35 3.05 1.26
N GLY A 99 6.98 2.78 -0.01
CA GLY A 99 7.27 1.51 -0.66
C GLY A 99 8.77 1.13 -0.62
N PRO A 100 9.69 2.07 -0.91
CA PRO A 100 11.15 1.86 -0.81
C PRO A 100 11.68 1.38 0.54
N ASP A 101 11.02 1.72 1.66
CA ASP A 101 11.42 1.28 3.01
C ASP A 101 11.42 -0.24 3.14
N THR A 102 10.49 -0.90 2.48
CA THR A 102 10.28 -2.36 2.54
C THR A 102 11.50 -3.15 2.05
N ALA A 103 12.32 -2.57 1.16
CA ALA A 103 13.59 -3.19 0.74
C ALA A 103 14.58 -3.36 1.92
N VAL A 104 14.50 -2.48 2.91
CA VAL A 104 15.28 -2.58 4.15
C VAL A 104 14.53 -3.40 5.19
N PHE A 105 13.27 -3.07 5.47
CA PHE A 105 12.51 -3.70 6.54
C PHE A 105 12.39 -5.21 6.37
N ASN A 106 12.01 -5.69 5.20
CA ASN A 106 11.88 -7.12 4.91
C ASN A 106 13.17 -7.94 5.01
N ASN A 107 14.32 -7.30 5.06
CA ASN A 107 15.62 -7.97 5.03
C ASN A 107 16.42 -7.82 6.32
N VAL A 108 16.13 -6.75 7.09
CA VAL A 108 16.83 -6.42 8.35
C VAL A 108 16.01 -6.81 9.57
N PHE A 109 14.69 -6.58 9.52
CA PHE A 109 13.78 -6.91 10.62
C PHE A 109 12.98 -8.17 10.30
N GLN A 110 12.33 -8.72 11.31
CA GLN A 110 11.40 -9.84 11.17
C GLN A 110 10.20 -9.66 12.09
N GLU A 111 9.09 -10.25 11.65
CA GLU A 111 7.80 -10.29 12.31
C GLU A 111 7.58 -11.66 12.98
N LEU A 112 6.53 -11.78 13.80
CA LEU A 112 6.13 -13.07 14.39
C LEU A 112 5.78 -14.09 13.31
N VAL A 113 5.10 -13.64 12.29
CA VAL A 113 4.73 -14.39 11.08
C VAL A 113 5.05 -13.52 9.87
N GLU A 114 5.36 -14.11 8.73
CA GLU A 114 5.67 -13.42 7.48
C GLU A 114 4.87 -13.99 6.31
N PRO A 115 4.65 -13.24 5.23
CA PRO A 115 3.97 -13.74 4.04
C PRO A 115 4.66 -14.95 3.45
N ASN A 116 3.90 -15.96 3.03
CA ASN A 116 4.45 -17.17 2.42
C ASN A 116 4.76 -16.95 0.91
N GLY A 117 5.94 -16.45 0.62
CA GLY A 117 6.38 -16.17 -0.74
C GLY A 117 5.46 -15.13 -1.43
N SER A 118 4.95 -15.46 -2.61
CA SER A 118 4.05 -14.57 -3.37
C SER A 118 2.59 -14.56 -2.90
N SER A 119 2.23 -15.38 -1.92
CA SER A 119 0.84 -15.43 -1.41
C SER A 119 0.53 -14.24 -0.52
N ILE A 120 -0.55 -13.53 -0.83
CA ILE A 120 -1.05 -12.44 0.02
C ILE A 120 -1.94 -12.95 1.17
N TYR A 121 -2.41 -14.21 1.12
CA TYR A 121 -3.34 -14.79 2.08
C TYR A 121 -2.75 -15.86 3.00
N GLN A 122 -1.48 -16.19 2.82
CA GLN A 122 -0.82 -17.20 3.63
C GLN A 122 0.37 -16.59 4.35
N VAL A 123 0.48 -16.91 5.63
CA VAL A 123 1.64 -16.58 6.45
C VAL A 123 2.34 -17.84 6.93
N VAL A 124 3.61 -17.70 7.24
CA VAL A 124 4.42 -18.72 7.89
C VAL A 124 4.99 -18.19 9.20
N PRO A 125 5.10 -19.01 10.25
CA PRO A 125 5.78 -18.64 11.48
C PRO A 125 7.28 -18.37 11.23
N VAL A 126 7.78 -17.24 11.75
CA VAL A 126 9.20 -16.84 11.63
C VAL A 126 9.79 -16.60 13.01
N LEU A 127 9.57 -15.45 13.67
CA LEU A 127 9.97 -15.28 15.08
C LEU A 127 9.06 -16.03 16.04
N ALA A 128 7.81 -16.27 15.69
CA ALA A 128 7.04 -17.32 16.32
C ALA A 128 7.48 -18.69 15.76
N SER A 129 7.66 -19.67 16.62
CA SER A 129 7.84 -21.07 16.19
C SER A 129 6.51 -21.75 15.88
N ASN A 130 5.43 -21.28 16.51
CA ASN A 130 4.05 -21.71 16.33
C ASN A 130 3.08 -20.65 16.87
N TYR A 131 1.81 -20.73 16.50
CA TYR A 131 0.72 -19.93 17.09
C TYR A 131 -0.58 -20.71 17.17
N THR A 132 -1.49 -20.28 18.06
CA THR A 132 -2.88 -20.75 18.13
C THR A 132 -3.84 -19.57 17.98
N ILE A 133 -5.00 -19.85 17.43
CA ILE A 133 -6.10 -18.89 17.28
C ILE A 133 -7.25 -19.35 18.12
N GLU A 134 -7.69 -18.54 19.06
CA GLU A 134 -8.70 -18.86 20.06
C GLU A 134 -9.86 -17.85 20.02
N ASN A 135 -10.90 -18.14 20.79
CA ASN A 135 -12.04 -17.25 20.95
C ASN A 135 -12.60 -16.69 19.62
N ASN A 136 -12.71 -17.56 18.60
CA ASN A 136 -13.24 -17.20 17.28
C ASN A 136 -12.49 -16.02 16.64
N TYR A 137 -11.14 -16.11 16.54
CA TYR A 137 -10.26 -15.06 15.99
C TYR A 137 -10.19 -13.76 16.84
N GLN A 138 -10.42 -13.84 18.12
CA GLN A 138 -10.26 -12.70 19.03
C GLN A 138 -9.00 -12.78 19.88
N THR A 139 -8.46 -13.99 20.10
CA THR A 139 -7.22 -14.21 20.84
C THR A 139 -6.22 -14.99 20.00
N TYR A 140 -4.97 -14.53 20.00
CA TYR A 140 -3.85 -15.16 19.30
C TYR A 140 -2.72 -15.38 20.28
N VAL A 141 -2.24 -16.63 20.39
CA VAL A 141 -1.14 -17.00 21.28
C VAL A 141 0.05 -17.45 20.45
N PHE A 142 1.19 -16.82 20.64
CA PHE A 142 2.43 -17.08 19.88
C PHE A 142 3.46 -17.74 20.79
N SER A 143 4.05 -18.85 20.33
CA SER A 143 5.26 -19.43 20.92
C SER A 143 6.48 -18.80 20.28
N ILE A 144 7.22 -17.98 21.00
CA ILE A 144 8.39 -17.25 20.49
C ILE A 144 9.57 -18.22 20.31
N ARG A 145 10.28 -18.10 19.20
CA ARG A 145 11.46 -18.88 18.87
C ARG A 145 12.59 -18.57 19.87
N GLN A 146 13.17 -19.63 20.43
CA GLN A 146 14.30 -19.51 21.36
C GLN A 146 15.63 -19.34 20.60
N ASN A 147 16.62 -18.77 21.28
CA ASN A 147 17.98 -18.55 20.76
C ASN A 147 18.05 -17.64 19.52
N VAL A 148 17.06 -16.79 19.31
CA VAL A 148 17.15 -15.68 18.35
C VAL A 148 17.90 -14.53 19.00
N LYS A 149 18.72 -13.86 18.20
CA LYS A 149 19.45 -12.64 18.60
C LYS A 149 19.23 -11.55 17.57
N PHE A 150 19.21 -10.32 18.05
CA PHE A 150 19.41 -9.16 17.20
C PHE A 150 20.86 -9.12 16.67
N SER A 151 21.12 -8.39 15.60
CA SER A 151 22.43 -8.35 14.94
C SER A 151 23.54 -7.74 15.82
N ASN A 152 23.19 -6.98 16.86
CA ASN A 152 24.11 -6.49 17.89
C ASN A 152 24.47 -7.53 18.98
N GLY A 153 23.74 -8.65 19.03
CA GLY A 153 23.97 -9.76 19.96
C GLY A 153 22.96 -9.88 21.09
N ASP A 154 22.07 -8.93 21.29
CA ASP A 154 21.04 -8.95 22.31
C ASP A 154 20.03 -10.09 22.04
N PRO A 155 19.56 -10.80 23.07
CA PRO A 155 18.64 -11.90 22.90
C PRO A 155 17.20 -11.42 22.67
N LEU A 156 16.46 -12.10 21.81
CA LEU A 156 15.03 -11.85 21.60
C LEU A 156 14.17 -12.78 22.47
N ASN A 157 13.13 -12.20 23.06
CA ASN A 157 12.15 -12.93 23.86
C ASN A 157 10.74 -12.26 23.77
N ALA A 158 9.75 -12.74 24.54
CA ALA A 158 8.39 -12.22 24.50
C ALA A 158 8.22 -10.78 25.06
N TYR A 159 9.16 -10.32 25.87
CA TYR A 159 9.13 -8.95 26.41
C TYR A 159 9.47 -7.94 25.30
N ASP A 160 10.40 -8.27 24.41
CA ASP A 160 10.77 -7.43 23.26
C ASP A 160 9.62 -7.37 22.25
N VAL A 161 8.86 -8.47 22.11
CA VAL A 161 7.63 -8.49 21.31
C VAL A 161 6.60 -7.53 21.90
N TRP A 162 6.36 -7.60 23.22
CA TRP A 162 5.45 -6.69 23.91
C TRP A 162 5.87 -5.22 23.74
N PHE A 163 7.15 -4.93 23.92
CA PHE A 163 7.70 -3.59 23.71
C PHE A 163 7.42 -3.08 22.30
N SER A 164 7.70 -3.87 21.28
CA SER A 164 7.55 -3.48 19.89
C SER A 164 6.10 -3.15 19.54
N PHE A 165 5.15 -4.02 19.92
CA PHE A 165 3.73 -3.81 19.67
C PHE A 165 3.14 -2.61 20.44
N VAL A 166 3.57 -2.38 21.68
CA VAL A 166 3.15 -1.21 22.45
C VAL A 166 3.76 0.06 21.89
N ARG A 167 5.06 0.02 21.55
CA ARG A 167 5.80 1.14 20.95
C ARG A 167 5.15 1.62 19.66
N GLU A 168 4.77 0.70 18.80
CA GLU A 168 4.14 0.96 17.50
C GLU A 168 2.92 1.88 17.65
N LEU A 169 2.00 1.55 18.55
CA LEU A 169 0.83 2.38 18.86
C LEU A 169 1.22 3.68 19.59
N TYR A 170 2.15 3.60 20.54
CA TYR A 170 2.50 4.69 21.42
C TYR A 170 3.20 5.86 20.71
N LEU A 171 4.02 5.55 19.71
CA LEU A 171 4.62 6.57 18.84
C LEU A 171 3.56 7.37 18.09
N GLY A 172 2.38 6.80 17.86
CA GLY A 172 1.25 7.50 17.25
C GLY A 172 1.50 7.94 15.80
N GLN A 173 2.47 7.31 15.13
CA GLN A 173 2.75 7.57 13.73
C GLN A 173 1.76 6.81 12.82
N ALA A 174 1.70 7.19 11.54
CA ALA A 174 0.67 6.71 10.61
C ALA A 174 0.55 5.19 10.56
N VAL A 175 1.67 4.49 10.54
CA VAL A 175 1.74 3.04 10.38
C VAL A 175 1.00 2.30 11.49
N GLY A 176 1.50 2.37 12.73
CA GLY A 176 0.91 1.63 13.85
C GLY A 176 -0.49 2.12 14.23
N SER A 177 -0.72 3.42 14.16
CA SER A 177 -2.02 3.99 14.52
C SER A 177 -3.11 3.67 13.51
N SER A 178 -2.78 3.41 12.23
CA SER A 178 -3.76 3.02 11.21
C SER A 178 -4.03 1.51 11.19
N ASN A 179 -3.02 0.69 11.43
CA ASN A 179 -3.10 -0.74 11.19
C ASN A 179 -3.58 -1.51 12.43
N TYR A 180 -3.05 -1.23 13.61
CA TYR A 180 -3.51 -1.88 14.85
C TYR A 180 -4.67 -1.17 15.55
N ALA A 181 -4.89 0.12 15.27
CA ALA A 181 -5.77 0.96 16.07
C ALA A 181 -7.20 0.42 16.19
N GLU A 182 -7.78 -0.10 15.11
CA GLU A 182 -9.15 -0.61 15.13
C GLU A 182 -9.29 -1.91 15.94
N LEU A 183 -8.20 -2.64 16.14
CA LEU A 183 -8.19 -3.98 16.72
C LEU A 183 -7.80 -3.99 18.20
N THR A 184 -6.88 -3.12 18.57
CA THR A 184 -6.25 -3.15 19.91
C THR A 184 -6.32 -1.81 20.65
N PHE A 185 -6.66 -0.74 19.97
CA PHE A 185 -6.71 0.60 20.53
C PHE A 185 -8.04 0.90 21.24
N ASN A 186 -7.98 1.60 22.39
CA ASN A 186 -9.15 2.10 23.08
C ASN A 186 -9.24 3.64 22.97
N PRO A 187 -10.23 4.19 22.22
CA PRO A 187 -10.40 5.64 22.07
C PRO A 187 -10.64 6.38 23.39
N GLU A 188 -11.18 5.72 24.40
CA GLU A 188 -11.37 6.32 25.74
C GLU A 188 -10.04 6.67 26.39
N ASN A 189 -9.00 5.89 26.14
CA ASN A 189 -7.66 6.14 26.67
C ASN A 189 -7.06 7.43 26.12
N VAL A 190 -7.24 7.71 24.82
CA VAL A 190 -6.77 8.97 24.21
C VAL A 190 -7.43 10.17 24.83
N SER A 191 -8.77 10.14 25.00
CA SER A 191 -9.51 11.24 25.61
C SER A 191 -9.09 11.54 27.05
N ALA A 192 -8.57 10.53 27.77
CA ALA A 192 -8.15 10.66 29.15
C ALA A 192 -6.67 11.08 29.30
N THR A 193 -5.81 10.71 28.33
CA THR A 193 -4.35 10.77 28.48
C THR A 193 -3.65 11.55 27.39
N ASP A 194 -4.33 11.89 26.28
CA ASP A 194 -3.75 12.39 25.04
C ASP A 194 -2.69 11.44 24.42
N MET A 195 -2.78 10.13 24.71
CA MET A 195 -1.85 9.11 24.24
C MET A 195 -2.58 7.96 23.54
N THR A 196 -1.98 7.42 22.49
CA THR A 196 -2.44 6.20 21.83
C THR A 196 -1.89 4.99 22.57
N THR A 197 -2.75 4.23 23.24
CA THR A 197 -2.36 3.03 24.00
C THR A 197 -3.28 1.88 23.69
N PRO A 198 -2.76 0.62 23.67
CA PRO A 198 -3.61 -0.56 23.55
C PRO A 198 -4.59 -0.65 24.73
N TRP A 199 -5.75 -1.26 24.48
CA TRP A 199 -6.76 -1.41 25.51
C TRP A 199 -6.19 -2.22 26.70
N GLY A 200 -6.61 -1.84 27.91
CA GLY A 200 -6.20 -2.50 29.14
C GLY A 200 -4.84 -2.08 29.70
N LEU A 201 -3.94 -1.50 28.90
CA LEU A 201 -2.58 -1.11 29.35
C LEU A 201 -2.59 -0.13 30.51
N LEU A 202 -3.48 0.86 30.50
CA LEU A 202 -3.60 1.83 31.61
C LEU A 202 -4.10 1.17 32.90
N HIS A 203 -4.96 0.16 32.81
CA HIS A 203 -5.36 -0.64 33.97
C HIS A 203 -4.22 -1.52 34.48
N ALA A 204 -3.39 -2.07 33.59
CA ALA A 204 -2.18 -2.82 33.97
C ALA A 204 -1.21 -1.91 34.76
N LEU A 205 -0.99 -0.68 34.29
CA LEU A 205 -0.17 0.30 35.04
C LEU A 205 -0.76 0.61 36.41
N GLN A 206 -2.06 0.84 36.51
CA GLN A 206 -2.75 1.08 37.78
C GLN A 206 -2.59 -0.10 38.74
N TYR A 207 -2.77 -1.33 38.24
CA TYR A 207 -2.58 -2.55 39.00
C TYR A 207 -1.15 -2.69 39.54
N ALA A 208 -0.16 -2.53 38.69
CA ALA A 208 1.25 -2.72 39.02
C ALA A 208 1.82 -1.63 39.95
N THR A 209 1.29 -0.41 39.86
CA THR A 209 1.79 0.76 40.65
C THR A 209 0.95 1.06 41.88
N GLY A 210 -0.21 0.42 42.07
CA GLY A 210 -1.15 0.71 43.14
C GLY A 210 -1.88 2.05 42.95
N LEU A 211 -1.86 2.65 41.77
CA LEU A 211 -2.58 3.86 41.45
C LEU A 211 -4.10 3.63 41.56
N PRO A 212 -4.88 4.58 42.13
CA PRO A 212 -6.33 4.46 42.17
C PRO A 212 -6.93 4.39 40.75
N ALA A 213 -7.83 3.46 40.52
CA ALA A 213 -8.44 3.18 39.20
C ALA A 213 -9.18 4.36 38.55
N THR A 214 -9.48 5.42 39.32
CA THR A 214 -10.39 6.49 38.88
C THR A 214 -9.72 7.82 38.60
N THR A 215 -8.43 8.04 38.81
CA THR A 215 -8.02 9.40 39.06
C THR A 215 -6.74 9.93 38.44
N ASN A 216 -5.84 9.14 37.93
CA ASN A 216 -4.60 9.78 37.50
C ASN A 216 -4.02 9.21 36.22
N TYR A 217 -4.78 9.26 35.13
CA TYR A 217 -4.32 8.95 33.78
C TYR A 217 -3.06 9.75 33.40
N LYS A 218 -2.96 10.99 33.88
CA LYS A 218 -1.74 11.81 33.64
C LYS A 218 -0.51 11.19 34.30
N LEU A 219 -0.63 10.67 35.52
CA LEU A 219 0.46 10.00 36.20
C LEU A 219 0.75 8.63 35.55
N ALA A 220 -0.29 7.89 35.16
CA ALA A 220 -0.13 6.64 34.40
C ALA A 220 0.60 6.87 33.06
N SER A 221 0.29 7.94 32.37
CA SER A 221 0.97 8.38 31.15
C SER A 221 2.45 8.68 31.39
N GLN A 222 2.77 9.37 32.46
CA GLN A 222 4.15 9.68 32.84
C GLN A 222 4.93 8.42 33.17
N ILE A 223 4.32 7.47 33.88
CA ILE A 223 4.94 6.19 34.22
C ILE A 223 5.16 5.36 32.96
N LEU A 224 4.19 5.29 32.04
CA LEU A 224 4.33 4.57 30.77
C LEU A 224 5.46 5.17 29.92
N ASN A 225 5.51 6.49 29.82
CA ASN A 225 6.58 7.20 29.11
C ASN A 225 7.97 6.83 29.67
N GLN A 226 8.09 6.86 30.99
CA GLN A 226 9.32 6.47 31.66
C GLN A 226 9.63 4.97 31.48
N MET A 227 8.62 4.11 31.54
CA MET A 227 8.76 2.67 31.35
C MET A 227 9.25 2.32 29.94
N LEU A 228 8.67 2.91 28.89
CA LEU A 228 9.06 2.65 27.50
C LEU A 228 10.39 3.31 27.10
N SER A 229 10.83 4.37 27.82
CA SER A 229 12.14 5.02 27.59
C SER A 229 13.27 4.44 28.45
N HIS A 230 12.96 3.50 29.34
CA HIS A 230 13.91 2.77 30.18
C HIS A 230 13.38 1.36 30.40
N PHE A 231 13.24 0.63 29.30
CA PHE A 231 12.62 -0.67 29.29
C PHE A 231 13.50 -1.71 30.01
N ASN A 232 12.95 -2.37 31.01
CA ASN A 232 13.65 -3.39 31.79
C ASN A 232 12.69 -4.48 32.28
N PRO A 233 12.65 -5.65 31.64
CA PRO A 233 11.81 -6.77 32.06
C PRO A 233 12.16 -7.37 33.41
N ASP A 234 13.36 -7.13 33.96
CA ASP A 234 13.73 -7.54 35.32
C ASP A 234 13.13 -6.63 36.40
N ASN A 235 12.57 -5.49 36.01
CA ASN A 235 11.88 -4.61 36.95
C ASN A 235 10.49 -5.18 37.27
N ALA A 236 10.24 -5.50 38.54
CA ALA A 236 9.01 -6.15 39.00
C ALA A 236 7.72 -5.37 38.63
N THR A 237 7.76 -4.04 38.59
CA THR A 237 6.63 -3.22 38.19
C THR A 237 6.37 -3.33 36.69
N GLN A 238 7.41 -3.22 35.86
CA GLN A 238 7.29 -3.38 34.41
C GLN A 238 6.80 -4.81 34.05
N LEU A 239 7.37 -5.82 34.70
CA LEU A 239 6.95 -7.20 34.53
C LEU A 239 5.46 -7.39 34.86
N ALA A 240 5.00 -6.83 35.99
CA ALA A 240 3.59 -6.90 36.39
C ALA A 240 2.64 -6.18 35.39
N VAL A 241 3.13 -5.15 34.69
CA VAL A 241 2.37 -4.52 33.59
C VAL A 241 2.29 -5.44 32.38
N MET A 242 3.42 -6.01 31.95
CA MET A 242 3.47 -6.88 30.76
C MET A 242 2.66 -8.17 30.93
N GLU A 243 2.63 -8.72 32.15
CA GLU A 243 1.92 -9.96 32.48
C GLU A 243 0.45 -9.74 32.92
N TYR A 244 -0.03 -8.49 32.96
CA TYR A 244 -1.41 -8.21 33.34
C TYR A 244 -2.40 -8.85 32.35
N PRO A 245 -3.33 -9.72 32.81
CA PRO A 245 -4.08 -10.61 31.91
C PRO A 245 -5.27 -9.95 31.19
N ARG A 246 -5.59 -8.66 31.51
CA ARG A 246 -6.76 -7.97 30.96
C ARG A 246 -6.32 -6.77 30.10
N GLN A 247 -5.57 -7.07 29.06
CA GLN A 247 -5.09 -6.06 28.10
C GLN A 247 -4.89 -6.68 26.71
N ALA A 248 -4.65 -5.83 25.73
CA ALA A 248 -4.44 -6.25 24.34
C ALA A 248 -3.23 -7.16 24.17
N TYR A 249 -2.13 -6.84 24.83
CA TYR A 249 -0.86 -7.55 24.70
C TYR A 249 -0.40 -8.10 26.04
N VAL A 250 -0.24 -9.41 26.14
CA VAL A 250 0.09 -10.08 27.41
C VAL A 250 1.31 -10.97 27.21
N VAL A 251 2.30 -10.82 28.08
CA VAL A 251 3.41 -11.76 28.17
C VAL A 251 2.98 -12.88 29.13
N LEU A 252 2.81 -14.10 28.61
CA LEU A 252 2.47 -15.29 29.42
C LEU A 252 3.70 -16.01 29.97
N GLY A 253 4.88 -15.60 29.54
CA GLY A 253 6.19 -16.10 29.94
C GLY A 253 7.25 -15.70 28.94
N PRO A 254 8.54 -15.96 29.20
CA PRO A 254 9.66 -15.44 28.41
C PRO A 254 9.59 -15.76 26.90
N TYR A 255 8.84 -16.80 26.53
CA TYR A 255 8.69 -17.24 25.13
C TYR A 255 7.23 -17.48 24.73
N THR A 256 6.29 -16.84 25.42
CA THR A 256 4.86 -16.94 25.07
C THR A 256 4.21 -15.57 25.13
N PHE A 257 3.64 -15.15 24.03
CA PHE A 257 3.01 -13.84 23.85
C PHE A 257 1.57 -14.01 23.39
N GLU A 258 0.65 -13.26 23.99
CA GLU A 258 -0.78 -13.29 23.69
C GLU A 258 -1.25 -11.92 23.20
N VAL A 259 -2.06 -11.94 22.14
CA VAL A 259 -2.76 -10.76 21.63
C VAL A 259 -4.27 -10.97 21.76
N ASN A 260 -4.95 -10.02 22.38
CA ASN A 260 -6.39 -10.00 22.56
C ASN A 260 -6.99 -8.82 21.82
N LEU A 261 -7.79 -9.08 20.79
CA LEU A 261 -8.43 -8.06 19.97
C LEU A 261 -9.74 -7.57 20.60
N LEU A 262 -10.15 -6.33 20.28
CA LEU A 262 -11.44 -5.78 20.70
C LEU A 262 -12.63 -6.51 20.06
N HIS A 263 -12.44 -7.03 18.84
CA HIS A 263 -13.42 -7.77 18.07
C HIS A 263 -12.80 -8.98 17.39
N PRO A 264 -13.56 -10.03 17.06
CA PRO A 264 -13.08 -11.11 16.21
C PRO A 264 -12.56 -10.55 14.87
N TYR A 265 -11.34 -10.95 14.45
CA TYR A 265 -10.77 -10.45 13.19
C TYR A 265 -9.87 -11.49 12.53
N ARG A 266 -10.32 -12.08 11.45
CA ARG A 266 -9.62 -13.20 10.80
C ARG A 266 -8.38 -12.80 9.99
N PHE A 267 -8.20 -11.53 9.68
CA PHE A 267 -7.08 -11.03 8.88
C PHE A 267 -5.90 -10.54 9.73
N PHE A 268 -5.99 -10.65 11.06
CA PHE A 268 -4.97 -10.15 11.99
C PHE A 268 -3.55 -10.65 11.69
N LEU A 269 -3.39 -11.96 11.38
CA LEU A 269 -2.07 -12.49 11.02
C LEU A 269 -1.51 -11.89 9.73
N LEU A 270 -2.36 -11.49 8.79
CA LEU A 270 -1.95 -10.84 7.54
C LEU A 270 -1.56 -9.38 7.75
N ASP A 271 -2.14 -8.74 8.75
CA ASP A 271 -1.79 -7.40 9.20
C ASP A 271 -0.40 -7.40 9.84
N ILE A 272 -0.19 -8.18 10.90
CA ILE A 272 1.10 -8.22 11.63
C ILE A 272 2.23 -8.92 10.88
N ALA A 273 1.96 -9.51 9.72
CA ALA A 273 2.97 -10.14 8.86
C ALA A 273 3.76 -9.13 8.01
N LEU A 274 3.43 -7.85 8.10
CA LEU A 274 4.09 -6.77 7.37
C LEU A 274 4.99 -5.96 8.31
N TRP A 275 5.82 -5.07 7.77
CA TRP A 275 6.94 -4.45 8.48
C TRP A 275 6.59 -3.70 9.79
N TRP A 276 5.37 -3.23 9.94
CA TRP A 276 4.91 -2.64 11.21
C TRP A 276 4.68 -3.68 12.33
N GLY A 277 4.67 -4.96 11.99
CA GLY A 277 4.76 -6.07 12.94
C GLY A 277 6.19 -6.45 13.33
N ALA A 278 7.20 -5.69 12.87
CA ALA A 278 8.61 -5.95 13.13
C ALA A 278 8.96 -5.85 14.61
N ILE A 279 9.79 -6.78 15.07
CA ILE A 279 10.29 -6.76 16.44
C ILE A 279 11.63 -6.01 16.46
N VAL A 280 11.70 -4.99 17.28
CA VAL A 280 12.88 -4.14 17.48
C VAL A 280 13.53 -4.38 18.83
N ASP A 281 14.81 -4.07 18.94
CA ASP A 281 15.59 -4.20 20.18
C ASP A 281 15.31 -3.04 21.13
N PRO A 282 14.68 -3.27 22.30
CA PRO A 282 14.38 -2.23 23.27
C PRO A 282 15.64 -1.53 23.83
N THR A 283 16.72 -2.28 24.05
CA THR A 283 17.98 -1.75 24.58
C THR A 283 18.57 -0.74 23.61
N PHE A 284 18.63 -1.10 22.33
CA PHE A 284 19.11 -0.20 21.29
C PHE A 284 18.23 1.06 21.17
N VAL A 285 16.91 0.92 21.21
CA VAL A 285 15.98 2.05 21.15
C VAL A 285 16.20 3.01 22.31
N ASP A 286 16.35 2.49 23.53
CA ASP A 286 16.58 3.29 24.73
C ASP A 286 17.91 4.06 24.67
N GLU A 287 18.98 3.41 24.21
CA GLU A 287 20.30 4.01 24.07
C GLU A 287 20.37 5.10 22.98
N HIS A 288 19.45 5.07 22.02
CA HIS A 288 19.47 5.95 20.85
C HIS A 288 18.24 6.88 20.75
N GLY A 289 17.76 7.36 21.87
CA GLY A 289 16.72 8.40 21.91
C GLY A 289 15.44 7.99 22.62
N GLY A 290 15.24 6.71 22.89
CA GLY A 290 14.08 6.21 23.65
C GLY A 290 12.76 6.27 22.89
N VAL A 291 11.66 6.18 23.66
CA VAL A 291 10.28 6.17 23.14
C VAL A 291 9.48 7.30 23.78
N TYR A 292 8.91 8.17 22.97
CA TYR A 292 8.07 9.27 23.42
C TYR A 292 6.76 9.32 22.63
N ASN A 293 5.66 9.60 23.32
CA ASN A 293 4.36 9.71 22.71
C ASN A 293 4.33 10.73 21.56
N ASN A 294 3.76 10.37 20.41
CA ASN A 294 3.63 11.20 19.21
C ASN A 294 4.95 11.82 18.73
N THR A 295 6.06 11.13 18.97
CA THR A 295 7.39 11.66 18.62
C THR A 295 8.21 10.56 17.95
N VAL A 296 8.68 10.81 16.74
CA VAL A 296 9.58 9.90 16.00
C VAL A 296 10.92 9.77 16.72
N ASN A 297 11.57 8.62 16.61
CA ASN A 297 12.94 8.46 17.02
C ASN A 297 13.86 8.85 15.85
N ALA A 298 14.33 10.10 15.86
CA ALA A 298 15.11 10.65 14.75
C ALA A 298 16.43 9.91 14.48
N TYR A 299 17.02 9.27 15.47
CA TYR A 299 18.20 8.44 15.26
C TYR A 299 17.85 7.15 14.51
N PHE A 300 16.79 6.47 14.94
CA PHE A 300 16.34 5.23 14.32
C PHE A 300 15.81 5.49 12.89
N ASP A 301 15.05 6.57 12.69
CA ASP A 301 14.58 6.99 11.36
C ASP A 301 15.74 7.19 10.37
N ALA A 302 16.83 7.80 10.82
CA ALA A 302 17.95 8.13 9.95
C ALA A 302 18.95 6.98 9.70
N ASN A 303 19.08 6.05 10.65
CA ASN A 303 20.16 5.05 10.65
C ASN A 303 19.66 3.60 10.62
N GLY A 304 18.39 3.36 10.95
CA GLY A 304 17.89 2.04 11.27
C GLY A 304 18.46 1.51 12.60
N GLY A 305 18.21 0.23 12.86
CA GLY A 305 18.65 -0.44 14.08
C GLY A 305 19.02 -1.90 13.86
N PRO A 306 19.49 -2.60 14.89
CA PRO A 306 19.74 -4.02 14.85
C PRO A 306 18.41 -4.77 14.69
N GLY A 307 18.32 -5.62 13.67
CA GLY A 307 17.19 -6.51 13.44
C GLY A 307 17.58 -7.97 13.66
N THR A 308 16.59 -8.85 13.55
CA THR A 308 16.77 -10.30 13.61
C THR A 308 16.83 -10.94 12.24
N GLY A 309 16.73 -10.14 11.17
CA GLY A 309 16.67 -10.58 9.80
C GLY A 309 17.98 -11.13 9.24
N PRO A 310 17.94 -11.69 8.01
CA PRO A 310 19.11 -12.31 7.37
C PRO A 310 20.20 -11.32 7.01
N TYR A 311 19.87 -10.04 6.87
CA TYR A 311 20.82 -8.95 6.63
C TYR A 311 20.80 -7.94 7.77
N GLU A 312 21.85 -7.13 7.81
CA GLU A 312 21.97 -5.93 8.64
C GLU A 312 22.40 -4.74 7.78
N ILE A 313 22.12 -3.51 8.22
CA ILE A 313 22.52 -2.30 7.51
C ILE A 313 24.02 -2.10 7.69
N ARG A 314 24.75 -2.07 6.57
CA ARG A 314 26.18 -1.76 6.54
C ARG A 314 26.43 -0.27 6.44
N SER A 315 25.68 0.44 5.60
CA SER A 315 25.80 1.88 5.42
C SER A 315 24.55 2.47 4.79
N VAL A 316 24.29 3.73 5.12
CA VAL A 316 23.19 4.55 4.59
C VAL A 316 23.81 5.74 3.88
N GLY A 317 23.43 5.95 2.61
CA GLY A 317 23.84 7.11 1.82
C GLY A 317 23.10 8.38 2.22
N VAL A 318 23.66 9.53 1.84
CA VAL A 318 23.06 10.83 2.16
C VAL A 318 21.64 10.91 1.59
N SER A 319 20.68 11.30 2.42
CA SER A 319 19.26 11.38 2.06
C SER A 319 18.74 10.07 1.46
N PHE A 320 19.17 8.95 1.98
CA PHE A 320 18.80 7.61 1.52
C PHE A 320 19.08 7.34 0.02
N SER A 321 20.03 8.04 -0.59
CA SER A 321 20.38 7.83 -2.01
C SER A 321 20.83 6.41 -2.30
N SER A 322 21.36 5.70 -1.30
CA SER A 322 21.65 4.26 -1.38
C SER A 322 21.69 3.65 0.02
N ILE A 323 21.37 2.37 0.10
CA ILE A 323 21.52 1.58 1.33
C ILE A 323 22.28 0.30 0.97
N VAL A 324 23.29 -0.01 1.76
CA VAL A 324 24.08 -1.24 1.59
C VAL A 324 23.78 -2.18 2.74
N LEU A 325 23.38 -3.40 2.41
CA LEU A 325 23.13 -4.48 3.36
C LEU A 325 24.25 -5.52 3.29
N GLN A 326 24.54 -6.13 4.44
CA GLN A 326 25.47 -7.27 4.56
C GLN A 326 24.81 -8.39 5.39
N PRO A 327 25.28 -9.66 5.29
CA PRO A 327 24.71 -10.74 6.08
C PRO A 327 24.81 -10.47 7.57
N ASN A 328 23.73 -10.74 8.29
CA ASN A 328 23.73 -10.77 9.75
C ASN A 328 24.47 -12.04 10.23
N PRO A 329 25.65 -11.93 10.87
CA PRO A 329 26.43 -13.09 11.28
C PRO A 329 25.77 -13.88 12.43
N LEU A 330 24.82 -13.26 13.14
CA LEU A 330 24.08 -13.85 14.25
C LEU A 330 22.71 -14.38 13.82
N TYR A 331 22.42 -14.38 12.52
CA TYR A 331 21.13 -14.79 12.00
C TYR A 331 20.77 -16.23 12.43
N TRP A 332 19.65 -16.38 13.10
CA TRP A 332 19.19 -17.67 13.65
C TRP A 332 19.00 -18.75 12.58
N GLY A 333 18.61 -18.37 11.36
CA GLY A 333 18.37 -19.28 10.23
C GLY A 333 19.60 -20.03 9.75
N ILE A 334 20.83 -19.58 10.07
CA ILE A 334 22.09 -20.22 9.64
C ILE A 334 22.21 -21.65 10.24
N ASN A 335 21.82 -21.81 11.50
CA ASN A 335 21.98 -23.05 12.23
C ASN A 335 20.66 -23.78 12.54
N ALA A 336 19.54 -23.21 12.15
CA ALA A 336 18.23 -23.78 12.43
C ALA A 336 17.84 -24.83 11.39
N THR A 337 17.07 -25.83 11.82
CA THR A 337 16.43 -26.81 10.95
C THR A 337 15.01 -26.34 10.61
N ASN A 338 14.52 -26.70 9.42
CA ASN A 338 13.15 -26.37 8.97
C ASN A 338 12.86 -24.85 8.91
N VAL A 339 13.85 -24.08 8.45
CA VAL A 339 13.69 -22.64 8.21
C VAL A 339 12.71 -22.43 7.04
N PRO A 340 11.67 -21.59 7.18
CA PRO A 340 10.78 -21.26 6.07
C PRO A 340 11.53 -20.69 4.88
N ALA A 341 11.00 -20.85 3.67
CA ALA A 341 11.65 -20.36 2.44
C ALA A 341 11.96 -18.85 2.47
N VAL A 342 11.06 -18.06 3.07
CA VAL A 342 11.22 -16.60 3.22
C VAL A 342 12.30 -16.19 4.22
N ALA A 343 12.68 -17.10 5.12
CA ALA A 343 13.65 -16.86 6.19
C ALA A 343 14.95 -17.65 6.00
N GLN A 344 15.26 -18.13 4.78
CA GLN A 344 16.54 -18.81 4.50
C GLN A 344 17.73 -17.85 4.68
N PRO A 345 18.91 -18.35 5.03
CA PRO A 345 20.11 -17.52 5.07
C PRO A 345 20.40 -16.86 3.71
N PRO A 346 21.08 -15.69 3.69
CA PRO A 346 21.38 -14.98 2.45
C PRO A 346 22.34 -15.75 1.55
N HIS A 347 22.09 -15.70 0.24
CA HIS A 347 22.98 -16.28 -0.80
C HIS A 347 24.02 -15.27 -1.29
N ILE A 348 23.65 -14.00 -1.41
CA ILE A 348 24.52 -12.93 -1.92
C ILE A 348 24.99 -12.07 -0.75
N PRO A 349 26.33 -11.92 -0.55
CA PRO A 349 26.85 -11.25 0.64
C PRO A 349 26.60 -9.75 0.73
N ILE A 350 26.53 -9.05 -0.39
CA ILE A 350 26.34 -7.58 -0.40
C ILE A 350 25.15 -7.23 -1.28
N ILE A 351 24.23 -6.49 -0.73
CA ILE A 351 23.12 -5.89 -1.46
C ILE A 351 23.33 -4.38 -1.49
N VAL A 352 23.29 -3.79 -2.67
CA VAL A 352 23.32 -2.35 -2.87
C VAL A 352 21.96 -1.93 -3.44
N VAL A 353 21.21 -1.18 -2.68
CA VAL A 353 19.94 -0.62 -3.13
C VAL A 353 20.14 0.85 -3.43
N ASN A 354 19.93 1.25 -4.66
CA ASN A 354 20.02 2.64 -5.11
C ASN A 354 18.63 3.24 -5.26
N TYR A 355 18.44 4.44 -4.74
CA TYR A 355 17.15 5.13 -4.76
C TYR A 355 17.22 6.45 -5.52
N GLY A 356 16.08 6.87 -6.05
CA GLY A 356 15.92 8.17 -6.72
C GLY A 356 16.78 8.34 -7.99
N LEU A 357 17.24 7.24 -8.59
CA LEU A 357 18.02 7.29 -9.81
C LEU A 357 17.17 7.79 -10.98
N PRO A 358 17.70 8.73 -11.80
CA PRO A 358 17.04 9.09 -13.06
C PRO A 358 16.83 7.87 -13.97
N GLN A 359 15.72 7.86 -14.70
CA GLN A 359 15.36 6.77 -15.61
C GLN A 359 16.51 6.38 -16.57
N ASN A 360 17.18 7.37 -17.15
CA ASN A 360 18.31 7.10 -18.08
C ASN A 360 19.47 6.39 -17.40
N THR A 361 19.76 6.71 -16.13
CA THR A 361 20.79 6.03 -15.34
C THR A 361 20.40 4.57 -15.11
N ARG A 362 19.15 4.31 -14.72
CA ARG A 362 18.63 2.93 -14.54
C ARG A 362 18.69 2.12 -15.82
N ILE A 363 18.37 2.73 -16.96
CA ILE A 363 18.52 2.09 -18.30
C ILE A 363 20.00 1.75 -18.56
N GLU A 364 20.92 2.70 -18.37
CA GLU A 364 22.35 2.50 -18.62
C GLU A 364 22.94 1.42 -17.72
N ASP A 365 22.66 1.46 -16.44
CA ASP A 365 23.23 0.53 -15.45
C ASP A 365 22.72 -0.90 -15.68
N PHE A 366 21.44 -1.06 -16.01
CA PHE A 366 20.90 -2.37 -16.42
C PHE A 366 21.50 -2.84 -17.76
N ALA A 367 21.53 -1.96 -18.77
CA ALA A 367 22.02 -2.28 -20.11
C ALA A 367 23.47 -2.71 -20.13
N THR A 368 24.29 -2.15 -19.24
CA THR A 368 25.74 -2.45 -19.11
C THR A 368 26.04 -3.53 -18.06
N ASN A 369 25.02 -4.18 -17.50
CA ASN A 369 25.15 -5.21 -16.47
C ASN A 369 25.73 -4.72 -15.13
N LYS A 370 25.63 -3.43 -14.82
CA LYS A 370 25.99 -2.88 -13.52
C LYS A 370 24.90 -3.15 -12.48
N ALA A 371 23.61 -2.97 -12.87
CA ALA A 371 22.46 -3.32 -12.04
C ALA A 371 21.88 -4.68 -12.45
N GLN A 372 21.41 -5.43 -11.45
CA GLN A 372 20.80 -6.73 -11.63
C GLN A 372 19.28 -6.67 -11.63
N ILE A 373 18.72 -5.66 -10.94
CA ILE A 373 17.29 -5.38 -10.84
C ILE A 373 17.08 -3.92 -11.27
N SER A 374 16.08 -3.67 -12.11
CA SER A 374 15.73 -2.32 -12.56
C SER A 374 14.25 -2.21 -12.93
N LEU A 375 13.76 -0.99 -13.11
CA LEU A 375 12.37 -0.68 -13.45
C LEU A 375 12.27 0.46 -14.48
N ALA A 376 11.32 0.36 -15.40
CA ALA A 376 10.90 1.45 -16.26
C ALA A 376 9.69 2.18 -15.65
N ASP A 377 9.68 3.50 -15.70
CA ASP A 377 8.61 4.33 -15.13
C ASP A 377 7.27 4.18 -15.89
N SER A 378 7.32 3.73 -17.14
CA SER A 378 6.12 3.47 -17.94
C SER A 378 6.38 2.46 -19.05
N PRO A 379 5.33 1.81 -19.60
CA PRO A 379 5.47 0.88 -20.72
C PRO A 379 6.09 1.47 -21.98
N SER A 380 5.95 2.77 -22.21
CA SER A 380 6.53 3.48 -23.35
C SER A 380 8.07 3.43 -23.38
N LEU A 381 8.69 3.23 -22.21
CA LEU A 381 10.17 3.17 -22.07
C LEU A 381 10.75 1.76 -22.24
N PHE A 382 9.92 0.73 -22.41
CA PHE A 382 10.40 -0.65 -22.53
C PHE A 382 11.31 -0.88 -23.73
N ASN A 383 11.01 -0.21 -24.86
CA ASN A 383 11.90 -0.27 -26.03
C ASN A 383 13.26 0.35 -25.72
N GLU A 384 13.32 1.46 -24.98
CA GLU A 384 14.58 2.10 -24.60
C GLU A 384 15.44 1.17 -23.74
N PHE A 385 14.85 0.46 -22.77
CA PHE A 385 15.54 -0.56 -21.99
C PHE A 385 16.11 -1.66 -22.86
N TYR A 386 15.32 -2.20 -23.79
CA TYR A 386 15.77 -3.32 -24.62
C TYR A 386 16.73 -2.87 -25.71
N ASP A 387 16.53 -1.70 -26.32
CA ASP A 387 17.42 -1.19 -27.37
C ASP A 387 18.79 -0.82 -26.82
N ALA A 388 18.88 -0.29 -25.63
CA ALA A 388 20.12 -0.01 -24.92
C ALA A 388 20.84 -1.29 -24.45
N TYR A 389 20.12 -2.41 -24.25
CA TYR A 389 20.66 -3.62 -23.66
C TYR A 389 21.77 -4.23 -24.52
N GLN A 390 23.01 -4.23 -24.01
CA GLN A 390 24.20 -4.63 -24.76
C GLN A 390 24.22 -6.12 -25.13
N TYR A 391 23.42 -6.94 -24.47
CA TYR A 391 23.34 -8.39 -24.61
C TYR A 391 22.11 -8.86 -25.37
N LYS A 392 21.38 -7.96 -26.06
CA LYS A 392 20.13 -8.26 -26.78
C LYS A 392 20.31 -9.27 -27.93
N GLN A 393 21.51 -9.46 -28.41
CA GLN A 393 21.85 -10.52 -29.39
C GLN A 393 21.79 -11.92 -28.78
N TYR A 394 21.86 -12.07 -27.46
CA TYR A 394 21.83 -13.33 -26.71
C TYR A 394 20.55 -13.54 -25.94
N TYR A 395 19.88 -12.48 -25.53
CA TYR A 395 18.70 -12.51 -24.68
C TYR A 395 17.57 -11.69 -25.28
N SER A 396 16.41 -12.31 -25.44
CA SER A 396 15.17 -11.65 -25.84
C SER A 396 14.60 -10.77 -24.74
N PHE A 397 13.69 -9.84 -25.08
CA PHE A 397 12.97 -8.99 -24.12
C PHE A 397 12.35 -9.82 -22.98
N ASN A 398 11.63 -10.91 -23.31
CA ASN A 398 10.95 -11.73 -22.30
C ASN A 398 11.88 -12.50 -21.35
N GLN A 399 13.18 -12.57 -21.65
CA GLN A 399 14.14 -13.19 -20.74
C GLN A 399 14.63 -12.22 -19.66
N ILE A 400 14.57 -10.91 -19.93
CA ILE A 400 14.97 -9.85 -19.00
C ILE A 400 13.80 -9.11 -18.37
N PHE A 401 12.60 -9.20 -18.92
CA PHE A 401 11.38 -8.56 -18.45
C PHE A 401 10.47 -9.59 -17.80
N LYS A 402 9.89 -9.23 -16.64
CA LYS A 402 8.96 -10.09 -15.88
C LYS A 402 7.73 -9.31 -15.46
N ILE A 403 6.55 -9.85 -15.77
CA ILE A 403 5.30 -9.44 -15.17
C ILE A 403 5.16 -10.20 -13.85
N LEU A 404 4.96 -9.49 -12.75
CA LEU A 404 4.91 -10.04 -11.38
C LEU A 404 3.48 -10.38 -10.95
N GLY A 405 2.49 -9.72 -11.53
CA GLY A 405 1.07 -9.93 -11.26
C GLY A 405 0.27 -8.62 -11.22
N PRO A 406 -1.03 -8.69 -10.96
CA PRO A 406 -1.86 -7.50 -10.84
C PRO A 406 -1.45 -6.67 -9.61
N ASN A 407 -1.56 -5.34 -9.74
CA ASN A 407 -1.45 -4.42 -8.60
C ASN A 407 -2.56 -4.77 -7.58
N PRO A 408 -2.25 -4.89 -6.29
CA PRO A 408 -3.26 -5.12 -5.27
C PRO A 408 -4.22 -3.92 -5.10
N GLY A 409 -3.76 -2.71 -5.41
CA GLY A 409 -4.56 -1.49 -5.44
C GLY A 409 -5.34 -1.30 -6.74
N PHE A 410 -6.07 -0.22 -6.84
CA PHE A 410 -6.86 0.15 -8.00
C PHE A 410 -6.78 1.65 -8.30
N TYR A 411 -6.94 1.98 -9.60
CA TYR A 411 -7.07 3.34 -10.10
C TYR A 411 -8.54 3.62 -10.42
N TYR A 412 -8.99 4.84 -10.16
CA TYR A 412 -10.39 5.20 -10.33
C TYR A 412 -10.58 6.70 -10.52
N ILE A 413 -11.71 7.08 -11.12
CA ILE A 413 -12.21 8.45 -11.05
C ILE A 413 -13.48 8.41 -10.20
N SER A 414 -13.47 9.10 -9.06
CA SER A 414 -14.66 9.22 -8.22
C SER A 414 -15.68 10.16 -8.85
N MET A 415 -16.96 9.83 -8.68
CA MET A 415 -18.08 10.70 -9.01
C MET A 415 -18.79 11.12 -7.72
N ASN A 416 -18.64 12.39 -7.32
CA ASN A 416 -19.22 12.89 -6.07
C ASN A 416 -20.75 12.74 -6.05
N THR A 417 -21.24 11.76 -5.29
CA THR A 417 -22.65 11.37 -5.29
C THR A 417 -23.59 12.35 -4.58
N GLN A 418 -23.04 13.45 -4.03
CA GLN A 418 -23.80 14.47 -3.32
C GLN A 418 -23.71 15.85 -3.95
N LYS A 419 -23.11 15.98 -5.18
CA LYS A 419 -22.93 17.25 -5.86
C LYS A 419 -23.46 17.18 -7.30
N TYR A 420 -24.26 18.19 -7.69
CA TYR A 420 -24.76 18.34 -9.07
C TYR A 420 -23.62 18.43 -10.08
N PRO A 421 -23.68 17.76 -11.24
CA PRO A 421 -24.73 16.85 -11.72
C PRO A 421 -24.48 15.38 -11.32
N THR A 422 -23.37 15.05 -10.67
CA THR A 422 -22.97 13.69 -10.32
C THR A 422 -23.77 13.09 -9.15
N ASN A 423 -24.62 13.88 -8.47
CA ASN A 423 -25.61 13.36 -7.52
C ASN A 423 -26.68 12.48 -8.19
N ASN A 424 -26.96 12.70 -9.47
CA ASN A 424 -27.95 11.91 -10.21
C ASN A 424 -27.37 10.59 -10.71
N VAL A 425 -27.98 9.47 -10.34
CA VAL A 425 -27.51 8.13 -10.71
C VAL A 425 -27.57 7.90 -12.22
N ASN A 426 -28.60 8.44 -12.93
CA ASN A 426 -28.68 8.31 -14.38
C ASN A 426 -27.56 9.07 -15.08
N PHE A 427 -27.10 10.20 -14.51
CA PHE A 427 -25.94 10.91 -15.02
C PHE A 427 -24.68 10.04 -14.92
N ARG A 428 -24.44 9.41 -13.76
CA ARG A 428 -23.29 8.53 -13.56
C ARG A 428 -23.34 7.29 -14.47
N LEU A 429 -24.50 6.65 -14.62
CA LEU A 429 -24.70 5.54 -15.56
C LEU A 429 -24.48 5.96 -17.02
N ALA A 430 -24.84 7.19 -17.40
CA ALA A 430 -24.56 7.71 -18.72
C ALA A 430 -23.04 7.78 -18.96
N ILE A 431 -22.26 8.27 -17.97
CA ILE A 431 -20.80 8.32 -18.02
C ILE A 431 -20.23 6.90 -18.18
N GLU A 432 -20.64 5.93 -17.34
CA GLU A 432 -20.17 4.54 -17.38
C GLU A 432 -20.37 3.87 -18.74
N HIS A 433 -21.52 4.09 -19.38
CA HIS A 433 -21.83 3.50 -20.69
C HIS A 433 -21.23 4.30 -21.87
N ALA A 434 -20.73 5.51 -21.64
CA ALA A 434 -20.07 6.31 -22.66
C ALA A 434 -18.57 5.98 -22.79
N ILE A 435 -17.94 5.36 -21.79
CA ILE A 435 -16.51 5.11 -21.75
C ILE A 435 -16.15 3.77 -22.39
N ASN A 436 -15.18 3.78 -23.30
CA ASN A 436 -14.60 2.57 -23.90
C ASN A 436 -13.39 2.07 -23.07
N TYR A 437 -13.69 1.34 -21.99
CA TYR A 437 -12.67 0.77 -21.10
C TYR A 437 -11.65 -0.13 -21.80
N THR A 438 -12.08 -0.84 -22.85
CA THR A 438 -11.18 -1.68 -23.65
C THR A 438 -10.14 -0.83 -24.36
N GLN A 439 -10.55 0.31 -24.94
CA GLN A 439 -9.60 1.23 -25.58
C GLN A 439 -8.62 1.81 -24.53
N ILE A 440 -9.14 2.26 -23.37
CA ILE A 440 -8.29 2.75 -22.28
C ILE A 440 -7.22 1.71 -21.92
N LEU A 441 -7.60 0.45 -21.74
CA LEU A 441 -6.66 -0.63 -21.41
C LEU A 441 -5.59 -0.81 -22.50
N TYR A 442 -5.99 -0.88 -23.76
CA TYR A 442 -5.04 -1.10 -24.87
C TYR A 442 -4.12 0.10 -25.10
N ASP A 443 -4.63 1.31 -25.02
CA ASP A 443 -3.87 2.52 -25.33
C ASP A 443 -2.90 2.88 -24.20
N SER A 444 -3.25 2.64 -22.92
CA SER A 444 -2.45 3.03 -21.76
C SER A 444 -1.61 1.90 -21.16
N LEU A 445 -2.03 0.64 -21.26
CA LEU A 445 -1.44 -0.51 -20.58
C LEU A 445 -1.18 -1.67 -21.55
N SER A 446 -0.59 -1.41 -22.70
CA SER A 446 -0.11 -2.46 -23.60
C SER A 446 1.29 -2.18 -24.13
N PHE A 447 2.00 -3.23 -24.46
CA PHE A 447 3.32 -3.16 -25.09
C PHE A 447 3.48 -4.31 -26.08
N ASN A 448 3.73 -3.97 -27.36
CA ASN A 448 3.91 -4.96 -28.45
C ASN A 448 2.80 -6.04 -28.50
N GLY A 449 1.54 -5.63 -28.26
CA GLY A 449 0.39 -6.52 -28.23
C GLY A 449 0.21 -7.32 -26.94
N THR A 450 1.12 -7.19 -25.96
CA THR A 450 0.98 -7.78 -24.63
C THR A 450 0.28 -6.79 -23.72
N LEU A 451 -0.80 -7.22 -23.06
CA LEU A 451 -1.48 -6.41 -22.06
C LEU A 451 -0.67 -6.39 -20.75
N LEU A 452 -0.52 -5.20 -20.19
CA LEU A 452 0.16 -4.92 -18.92
C LEU A 452 -0.85 -4.53 -17.84
N GLY A 453 -2.06 -4.97 -17.99
CA GLY A 453 -3.15 -4.73 -17.07
C GLY A 453 -4.40 -5.49 -17.47
N GLN A 454 -5.47 -5.29 -16.71
CA GLN A 454 -6.77 -5.92 -16.94
C GLN A 454 -7.91 -4.99 -16.51
N LEU A 455 -9.07 -5.17 -17.10
CA LEU A 455 -10.28 -4.46 -16.67
C LEU A 455 -10.76 -5.01 -15.33
N ILE A 456 -11.22 -4.12 -14.46
CA ILE A 456 -11.78 -4.49 -13.14
C ILE A 456 -13.17 -3.88 -12.97
N LEU A 457 -13.91 -4.42 -12.02
CA LEU A 457 -15.19 -3.90 -11.57
C LEU A 457 -15.21 -3.86 -10.04
N GLY A 458 -15.43 -2.68 -9.50
CA GLY A 458 -15.51 -2.47 -8.05
C GLY A 458 -14.13 -2.30 -7.37
N PRO A 459 -14.13 -2.07 -6.06
CA PRO A 459 -12.95 -1.69 -5.31
C PRO A 459 -11.97 -2.84 -5.02
N VAL A 460 -12.42 -4.09 -5.12
CA VAL A 460 -11.56 -5.26 -4.88
C VAL A 460 -10.93 -5.68 -6.19
N THR A 461 -9.61 -5.87 -6.20
CA THR A 461 -8.88 -6.33 -7.40
C THR A 461 -8.83 -7.86 -7.48
N PRO A 462 -8.54 -8.44 -8.66
CA PRO A 462 -8.42 -9.89 -8.84
C PRO A 462 -7.41 -10.58 -7.93
N SER A 463 -6.42 -9.85 -7.41
CA SER A 463 -5.48 -10.35 -6.39
C SER A 463 -6.19 -10.88 -5.14
N PHE A 464 -7.38 -10.36 -4.84
CA PHE A 464 -8.17 -10.70 -3.66
C PHE A 464 -9.31 -11.69 -3.93
N THR A 465 -9.19 -12.54 -4.93
CA THR A 465 -10.12 -13.67 -5.10
C THR A 465 -10.13 -14.54 -3.81
N PRO A 466 -11.32 -14.92 -3.25
CA PRO A 466 -12.65 -14.91 -3.88
C PRO A 466 -13.54 -13.68 -3.62
N PHE A 467 -13.00 -12.59 -3.06
CA PHE A 467 -13.77 -11.37 -2.77
C PHE A 467 -13.96 -10.47 -4.00
N TYR A 468 -13.13 -10.64 -5.02
CA TYR A 468 -13.30 -9.89 -6.28
C TYR A 468 -14.59 -10.30 -7.01
N ASN A 469 -15.46 -9.34 -7.25
CA ASN A 469 -16.71 -9.49 -8.01
C ASN A 469 -17.42 -10.85 -7.79
N PRO A 470 -17.78 -11.22 -6.56
CA PRO A 470 -18.28 -12.56 -6.24
C PRO A 470 -19.66 -12.85 -6.82
N GLY A 471 -20.31 -11.85 -7.42
CA GLY A 471 -21.55 -11.94 -8.15
C GLY A 471 -21.40 -12.20 -9.65
N ASN A 472 -20.18 -12.17 -10.18
CA ASN A 472 -19.88 -12.20 -11.61
C ASN A 472 -20.66 -11.15 -12.40
N LEU A 473 -20.78 -9.93 -11.87
CA LEU A 473 -21.40 -8.81 -12.55
C LEU A 473 -20.59 -8.49 -13.83
N PRO A 474 -21.26 -8.18 -14.94
CA PRO A 474 -20.57 -7.78 -16.15
C PRO A 474 -19.95 -6.40 -15.99
N LEU A 475 -18.88 -6.14 -16.73
CA LEU A 475 -18.36 -4.79 -16.90
C LEU A 475 -19.40 -3.90 -17.57
N TYR A 476 -19.35 -2.59 -17.33
CA TYR A 476 -20.18 -1.65 -18.09
C TYR A 476 -19.82 -1.75 -19.58
N SER A 477 -20.83 -1.83 -20.41
CA SER A 477 -20.64 -1.90 -21.87
C SER A 477 -20.52 -0.51 -22.48
N PHE A 478 -19.53 -0.29 -23.33
CA PHE A 478 -19.50 0.88 -24.19
C PHE A 478 -20.70 0.88 -25.13
N ASN A 479 -21.66 1.76 -24.86
CA ASN A 479 -22.93 1.85 -25.60
C ASN A 479 -23.48 3.28 -25.58
N LEU A 480 -23.16 4.05 -26.61
CA LEU A 480 -23.57 5.45 -26.71
C LEU A 480 -25.08 5.65 -26.75
N ASN A 481 -25.86 4.68 -27.26
CA ASN A 481 -27.34 4.77 -27.23
C ASN A 481 -27.88 4.64 -25.82
N LEU A 482 -27.31 3.73 -25.03
CA LEU A 482 -27.70 3.54 -23.63
C LEU A 482 -27.21 4.73 -22.79
N ALA A 483 -25.99 5.22 -23.04
CA ALA A 483 -25.47 6.41 -22.42
C ALA A 483 -26.36 7.64 -22.69
N ALA A 484 -26.76 7.85 -23.95
CA ALA A 484 -27.69 8.92 -24.34
C ALA A 484 -29.05 8.79 -23.67
N TYR A 485 -29.55 7.56 -23.53
CA TYR A 485 -30.80 7.29 -22.81
C TYR A 485 -30.72 7.75 -21.35
N TYR A 486 -29.67 7.33 -20.64
CA TYR A 486 -29.48 7.73 -19.25
C TYR A 486 -29.21 9.23 -19.10
N LEU A 487 -28.44 9.85 -20.00
CA LEU A 487 -28.17 11.28 -19.97
C LEU A 487 -29.48 12.09 -20.21
N ASN A 488 -30.34 11.61 -21.10
CA ASN A 488 -31.65 12.23 -21.33
C ASN A 488 -32.56 12.14 -20.10
N LEU A 489 -32.52 11.01 -19.35
CA LEU A 489 -33.25 10.90 -18.09
C LEU A 489 -32.70 11.86 -17.04
N ALA A 490 -31.39 11.90 -16.87
CA ALA A 490 -30.70 12.80 -15.93
C ALA A 490 -31.02 14.26 -16.22
N GLY A 491 -30.93 14.71 -17.47
CA GLY A 491 -31.23 16.09 -17.86
C GLY A 491 -32.69 16.51 -17.64
N LYS A 492 -33.63 15.56 -17.74
CA LYS A 492 -35.03 15.80 -17.38
C LYS A 492 -35.28 15.89 -15.88
N GLN A 493 -34.49 15.17 -15.09
CA GLN A 493 -34.61 15.14 -13.64
C GLN A 493 -33.92 16.32 -12.97
N GLU A 494 -32.79 16.76 -13.53
CA GLU A 494 -31.91 17.80 -12.96
C GLU A 494 -32.01 19.14 -13.71
N ASP A 495 -32.92 19.23 -14.68
CA ASP A 495 -33.24 20.46 -15.42
C ASP A 495 -32.05 21.04 -16.22
N PHE A 496 -31.40 20.20 -17.04
CA PHE A 496 -30.36 20.60 -17.99
C PHE A 496 -30.59 19.98 -19.39
N SER A 497 -29.92 20.58 -20.39
CA SER A 497 -29.86 20.04 -21.75
C SER A 497 -28.42 19.75 -22.17
N VAL A 498 -28.25 18.79 -23.10
CA VAL A 498 -26.98 18.49 -23.77
C VAL A 498 -27.24 18.30 -25.24
N THR A 499 -26.46 18.98 -26.09
CA THR A 499 -26.57 18.82 -27.56
C THR A 499 -25.46 17.88 -28.03
N MET A 500 -25.86 16.72 -28.56
CA MET A 500 -24.92 15.75 -29.16
C MET A 500 -24.31 16.31 -30.46
N PRO A 501 -23.15 15.80 -30.92
CA PRO A 501 -22.52 16.23 -32.19
C PRO A 501 -23.41 16.11 -33.43
N ASN A 502 -24.35 15.18 -33.42
CA ASN A 502 -25.35 14.96 -34.50
C ASN A 502 -26.53 15.97 -34.45
N GLY A 503 -26.54 16.92 -33.51
CA GLY A 503 -27.60 17.90 -33.32
C GLY A 503 -28.76 17.43 -32.43
N THR A 504 -28.77 16.18 -31.95
CA THR A 504 -29.83 15.69 -31.04
C THR A 504 -29.66 16.36 -29.67
N VAL A 505 -30.74 16.92 -29.13
CA VAL A 505 -30.78 17.53 -27.80
C VAL A 505 -31.35 16.50 -26.80
N LEU A 506 -30.59 16.18 -25.78
CA LEU A 506 -30.93 15.32 -24.66
C LEU A 506 -31.32 16.13 -23.42
N GLY A 507 -32.14 15.57 -22.55
CA GLY A 507 -32.58 16.19 -21.30
C GLY A 507 -33.81 17.08 -21.44
N ASN A 508 -33.91 18.16 -20.69
CA ASN A 508 -34.95 19.16 -20.82
C ASN A 508 -34.53 20.21 -21.86
N THR A 509 -35.19 20.16 -23.04
CA THR A 509 -34.88 21.07 -24.18
C THR A 509 -35.11 22.54 -23.89
N SER A 510 -35.87 22.86 -22.83
CA SER A 510 -36.14 24.25 -22.39
C SER A 510 -35.16 24.72 -21.32
N ALA A 511 -34.35 23.82 -20.79
CA ALA A 511 -33.38 24.11 -19.75
C ALA A 511 -32.03 24.61 -20.34
N PRO A 512 -31.21 25.29 -19.54
CA PRO A 512 -29.90 25.74 -19.99
C PRO A 512 -29.00 24.52 -20.32
N PRO A 513 -28.03 24.69 -21.23
CA PRO A 513 -27.02 23.67 -21.49
C PRO A 513 -26.23 23.32 -20.22
N LEU A 514 -25.90 22.02 -20.05
CA LEU A 514 -24.97 21.60 -19.00
C LEU A 514 -23.62 22.28 -19.24
N GLY A 515 -23.08 22.89 -18.18
CA GLY A 515 -21.75 23.49 -18.21
C GLY A 515 -20.63 22.48 -18.40
N PRO A 516 -19.39 22.95 -18.67
CA PRO A 516 -18.24 22.07 -18.81
C PRO A 516 -17.94 21.32 -17.51
N LEU A 517 -17.54 20.07 -17.65
CA LEU A 517 -17.10 19.22 -16.55
C LEU A 517 -15.57 19.30 -16.40
N THR A 518 -15.05 19.07 -15.21
CA THR A 518 -13.61 19.04 -14.96
C THR A 518 -13.27 17.77 -14.19
N ILE A 519 -12.31 16.99 -14.70
CA ILE A 519 -11.69 15.87 -13.97
C ILE A 519 -10.40 16.40 -13.34
N TYR A 520 -10.30 16.27 -12.03
CA TYR A 520 -9.11 16.63 -11.27
C TYR A 520 -8.21 15.43 -11.14
N TYR A 521 -6.91 15.56 -11.42
CA TYR A 521 -5.90 14.49 -11.33
C TYR A 521 -4.74 14.91 -10.44
N LEU A 522 -4.10 13.95 -9.76
CA LEU A 522 -2.94 14.21 -8.90
C LEU A 522 -1.72 14.60 -9.74
N ALA A 523 -1.15 15.77 -9.46
CA ALA A 523 0.01 16.30 -10.17
C ALA A 523 1.34 15.85 -9.47
N PRO A 524 2.39 15.52 -10.26
CA PRO A 524 2.49 15.56 -11.72
C PRO A 524 1.73 14.42 -12.41
N GLU A 525 1.15 14.72 -13.58
CA GLU A 525 0.43 13.74 -14.38
C GLU A 525 1.37 12.67 -14.94
N SER A 526 1.04 11.40 -14.77
CA SER A 526 1.73 10.30 -15.42
C SER A 526 1.32 10.21 -16.90
N GLN A 527 2.17 9.60 -17.74
CA GLN A 527 1.80 9.34 -19.14
C GLN A 527 0.58 8.39 -19.23
N VAL A 528 0.48 7.41 -18.36
CA VAL A 528 -0.66 6.49 -18.31
C VAL A 528 -1.93 7.25 -17.99
N THR A 529 -1.92 8.09 -16.95
CA THR A 529 -3.04 8.95 -16.56
C THR A 529 -3.49 9.83 -17.73
N ARG A 530 -2.53 10.49 -18.41
CA ARG A 530 -2.83 11.37 -19.56
C ARG A 530 -3.58 10.63 -20.65
N ILE A 531 -3.08 9.47 -21.08
CA ILE A 531 -3.72 8.67 -22.14
C ILE A 531 -5.14 8.28 -21.71
N GLN A 532 -5.33 7.83 -20.47
CA GLN A 532 -6.63 7.43 -19.95
C GLN A 532 -7.62 8.60 -19.98
N LEU A 533 -7.21 9.77 -19.51
CA LEU A 533 -8.05 10.96 -19.49
C LEU A 533 -8.39 11.47 -20.91
N GLU A 534 -7.45 11.42 -21.86
CA GLU A 534 -7.69 11.81 -23.25
C GLU A 534 -8.73 10.88 -23.93
N VAL A 535 -8.68 9.57 -23.68
CA VAL A 535 -9.70 8.62 -24.18
C VAL A 535 -11.05 8.95 -23.57
N ILE A 536 -11.14 9.15 -22.26
CA ILE A 536 -12.41 9.49 -21.57
C ILE A 536 -12.98 10.82 -22.11
N GLN A 537 -12.14 11.84 -22.30
CA GLN A 537 -12.58 13.12 -22.89
C GLN A 537 -13.17 12.93 -24.27
N ASN A 538 -12.48 12.18 -25.13
CA ASN A 538 -12.96 11.88 -26.48
C ASN A 538 -14.30 11.13 -26.47
N ASP A 539 -14.42 10.12 -25.64
CA ASP A 539 -15.63 9.31 -25.52
C ASP A 539 -16.82 10.14 -25.01
N LEU A 540 -16.63 10.95 -23.98
CA LEU A 540 -17.68 11.80 -23.42
C LEU A 540 -18.10 12.92 -24.41
N SER A 541 -17.18 13.38 -25.25
CA SER A 541 -17.47 14.36 -26.31
C SER A 541 -18.49 13.83 -27.34
N GLN A 542 -18.55 12.52 -27.55
CA GLN A 542 -19.52 11.87 -28.45
C GLN A 542 -20.97 11.99 -27.94
N LEU A 543 -21.14 12.20 -26.62
CA LEU A 543 -22.44 12.56 -26.03
C LEU A 543 -22.71 14.06 -26.00
N GLY A 544 -21.78 14.90 -26.46
CA GLY A 544 -21.87 16.36 -26.40
C GLY A 544 -21.44 16.92 -25.02
N LEU A 545 -20.79 16.13 -24.17
CA LEU A 545 -20.26 16.60 -22.91
C LEU A 545 -18.87 17.24 -23.11
N SER A 546 -18.69 18.44 -22.60
CA SER A 546 -17.39 19.14 -22.59
C SER A 546 -16.65 18.79 -21.31
N VAL A 547 -15.48 18.18 -21.44
CA VAL A 547 -14.66 17.74 -20.30
C VAL A 547 -13.28 18.38 -20.39
N GLY A 548 -12.82 19.02 -19.29
CA GLY A 548 -11.47 19.54 -19.13
C GLY A 548 -10.73 18.80 -18.00
N PHE A 549 -9.43 19.07 -17.88
CA PHE A 549 -8.57 18.47 -16.85
C PHE A 549 -7.90 19.55 -16.01
N GLN A 550 -7.70 19.25 -14.72
CA GLN A 550 -7.00 20.14 -13.81
C GLN A 550 -6.15 19.35 -12.83
N GLY A 551 -4.84 19.63 -12.78
CA GLY A 551 -3.96 19.06 -11.77
C GLY A 551 -4.26 19.62 -10.37
N PHE A 552 -4.15 18.78 -9.36
CA PHE A 552 -4.21 19.16 -7.95
C PHE A 552 -3.03 18.57 -7.17
N THR A 553 -2.79 19.10 -5.97
CA THR A 553 -1.75 18.62 -5.04
C THR A 553 -2.39 17.90 -3.86
N LEU A 554 -1.62 17.07 -3.14
CA LEU A 554 -2.09 16.44 -1.90
C LEU A 554 -2.58 17.45 -0.86
N SER A 555 -1.96 18.65 -0.82
CA SER A 555 -2.44 19.74 0.04
C SER A 555 -3.86 20.22 -0.33
N MET A 556 -4.24 20.18 -1.60
CA MET A 556 -5.61 20.48 -2.03
C MET A 556 -6.56 19.34 -1.69
N LEU A 557 -6.14 18.09 -1.86
CA LEU A 557 -6.93 16.91 -1.47
C LEU A 557 -7.33 16.98 0.00
N ASN A 558 -6.42 17.37 0.87
CA ASN A 558 -6.67 17.53 2.31
C ASN A 558 -7.72 18.61 2.66
N GLN A 559 -8.04 19.49 1.72
CA GLN A 559 -9.10 20.50 1.89
C GLN A 559 -10.49 19.99 1.48
N TRP A 560 -10.56 18.87 0.76
CA TRP A 560 -11.81 18.26 0.27
C TRP A 560 -12.44 17.34 1.33
N THR A 561 -12.72 17.90 2.50
CA THR A 561 -13.22 17.18 3.67
C THR A 561 -14.76 17.12 3.76
N THR A 562 -15.45 17.68 2.77
CA THR A 562 -16.92 17.67 2.66
C THR A 562 -17.34 17.44 1.21
N PRO A 563 -18.55 16.92 0.96
CA PRO A 563 -19.05 16.77 -0.41
C PRO A 563 -19.07 18.07 -1.20
N GLN A 564 -19.35 19.21 -0.55
CA GLN A 564 -19.43 20.53 -1.19
C GLN A 564 -18.05 21.04 -1.60
N ALA A 565 -17.02 20.80 -0.79
CA ALA A 565 -15.64 21.16 -1.09
C ALA A 565 -15.03 20.28 -2.18
N THR A 566 -15.45 19.01 -2.25
CA THR A 566 -14.94 18.03 -3.22
C THR A 566 -15.43 18.34 -4.65
N PRO A 567 -14.57 18.25 -5.68
CA PRO A 567 -14.99 18.29 -7.08
C PRO A 567 -15.97 17.18 -7.46
N ASN A 568 -16.60 17.30 -8.65
CA ASN A 568 -17.48 16.26 -9.17
C ASN A 568 -16.72 15.00 -9.58
N PHE A 569 -15.51 15.17 -10.14
CA PHE A 569 -14.66 14.07 -10.62
C PHE A 569 -13.25 14.24 -10.08
N VAL A 570 -12.73 13.20 -9.43
CA VAL A 570 -11.37 13.17 -8.91
C VAL A 570 -10.71 11.84 -9.28
N ASP A 571 -9.62 11.92 -10.05
CA ASP A 571 -8.78 10.80 -10.45
C ASP A 571 -7.73 10.53 -9.36
N LEU A 572 -7.76 9.35 -8.80
CA LEU A 572 -6.92 8.90 -7.70
C LEU A 572 -6.58 7.40 -7.82
N GLU A 573 -5.69 6.97 -6.96
CA GLU A 573 -5.39 5.57 -6.70
C GLU A 573 -5.65 5.22 -5.23
N TRP A 574 -5.84 3.94 -4.96
CA TRP A 574 -5.97 3.41 -3.63
C TRP A 574 -5.34 2.02 -3.56
N GLY A 575 -4.54 1.76 -2.54
CA GLY A 575 -3.94 0.46 -2.28
C GLY A 575 -4.26 -0.04 -0.88
N PRO A 576 -4.29 -1.36 -0.68
CA PRO A 576 -4.42 -1.94 0.64
C PRO A 576 -3.05 -2.01 1.32
N ASP A 577 -3.00 -1.69 2.60
CA ASP A 577 -1.79 -1.87 3.40
C ASP A 577 -1.57 -3.36 3.70
N TRP A 578 -2.61 -4.11 4.06
CA TRP A 578 -2.56 -5.57 4.25
C TRP A 578 -3.70 -6.29 3.53
N ALA A 579 -3.66 -7.62 3.52
CA ALA A 579 -4.59 -8.44 2.73
C ALA A 579 -6.00 -8.56 3.35
N ASP A 580 -6.64 -7.43 3.66
CA ASP A 580 -8.05 -7.36 4.02
C ASP A 580 -8.86 -6.65 2.93
N PRO A 581 -9.60 -7.38 2.08
CA PRO A 581 -10.43 -6.79 1.05
C PRO A 581 -11.61 -5.99 1.62
N ILE A 582 -11.98 -6.18 2.88
CA ILE A 582 -13.15 -5.55 3.48
C ILE A 582 -12.79 -4.19 4.07
N LEU A 583 -11.85 -4.13 5.02
CA LEU A 583 -11.45 -2.87 5.66
C LEU A 583 -10.56 -2.02 4.74
N GLN A 584 -9.68 -2.66 3.96
CA GLN A 584 -8.68 -1.95 3.17
C GLN A 584 -9.19 -1.49 1.79
N LEU A 585 -10.16 -2.19 1.20
CA LEU A 585 -10.63 -1.89 -0.16
C LEU A 585 -12.11 -1.51 -0.21
N ILE A 586 -12.99 -2.31 0.40
CA ILE A 586 -14.43 -2.05 0.34
C ILE A 586 -14.83 -0.88 1.23
N ALA A 587 -14.40 -0.86 2.49
CA ALA A 587 -14.82 0.17 3.44
C ALA A 587 -14.51 1.60 2.96
N PRO A 588 -13.30 1.93 2.45
CA PRO A 588 -13.02 3.25 1.91
C PRO A 588 -13.92 3.64 0.73
N ALA A 589 -14.30 2.65 -0.10
CA ALA A 589 -15.07 2.88 -1.31
C ALA A 589 -16.58 3.10 -1.07
N VAL A 590 -17.12 2.57 0.03
CA VAL A 590 -18.58 2.53 0.21
C VAL A 590 -19.09 3.31 1.43
N THR A 591 -18.21 3.92 2.18
CA THR A 591 -18.56 4.72 3.36
C THR A 591 -18.51 6.22 3.09
N THR A 592 -19.10 7.02 3.99
CA THR A 592 -19.14 8.49 3.88
C THR A 592 -17.84 9.18 4.25
N THR A 593 -16.69 8.52 4.05
CA THR A 593 -15.39 9.10 4.32
C THR A 593 -14.88 9.91 3.13
N SER A 594 -13.97 10.82 3.41
CA SER A 594 -13.26 11.57 2.36
C SER A 594 -12.18 10.77 1.63
N TYR A 595 -11.99 9.48 1.95
CA TYR A 595 -10.90 8.69 1.38
C TYR A 595 -10.94 8.63 -0.15
N LEU A 596 -12.04 8.11 -0.72
CA LEU A 596 -12.15 7.95 -2.16
C LEU A 596 -12.99 9.07 -2.84
N GLN A 597 -13.36 10.12 -2.14
CA GLN A 597 -14.01 11.33 -2.66
C GLN A 597 -15.38 11.15 -3.35
N ALA A 598 -15.97 9.95 -3.34
CA ALA A 598 -17.30 9.71 -3.93
C ALA A 598 -18.45 10.07 -2.99
N TRP A 599 -18.20 10.17 -1.69
CA TRP A 599 -19.18 10.55 -0.66
C TRP A 599 -20.44 9.69 -0.66
N MET A 600 -20.26 8.39 -0.87
CA MET A 600 -21.37 7.44 -0.91
C MET A 600 -21.99 7.29 0.48
N ASN A 601 -23.31 7.48 0.60
CA ASN A 601 -24.04 7.34 1.86
C ASN A 601 -25.34 6.56 1.65
N LEU A 602 -25.26 5.24 1.65
CA LEU A 602 -26.40 4.36 1.50
C LEU A 602 -26.64 3.54 2.77
N SER A 603 -27.81 3.74 3.40
CA SER A 603 -28.16 3.06 4.66
C SER A 603 -28.03 1.56 4.60
N SER A 604 -28.38 0.93 3.46
CA SER A 604 -28.26 -0.52 3.25
C SER A 604 -26.82 -1.00 3.27
N VAL A 605 -25.90 -0.23 2.71
CA VAL A 605 -24.46 -0.52 2.72
C VAL A 605 -23.89 -0.29 4.11
N ASN A 606 -24.23 0.83 4.75
CA ASN A 606 -23.76 1.16 6.11
C ASN A 606 -24.18 0.07 7.13
N GLN A 607 -25.38 -0.51 6.98
CA GLN A 607 -25.84 -1.62 7.83
C GLN A 607 -24.99 -2.89 7.61
N ILE A 608 -24.64 -3.21 6.39
CA ILE A 608 -23.76 -4.34 6.09
C ILE A 608 -22.36 -4.10 6.66
N MET A 609 -21.79 -2.93 6.42
CA MET A 609 -20.44 -2.59 6.88
C MET A 609 -20.30 -2.52 8.41
N ALA A 610 -21.38 -2.30 9.16
CA ALA A 610 -21.36 -2.33 10.62
C ALA A 610 -20.96 -3.71 11.20
N THR A 611 -21.13 -4.79 10.45
CA THR A 611 -20.87 -6.16 10.94
C THR A 611 -19.86 -6.94 10.07
N LEU A 612 -19.81 -6.65 8.78
CA LEU A 612 -19.03 -7.41 7.79
C LEU A 612 -17.55 -7.58 8.16
N PRO A 613 -16.81 -6.56 8.64
CA PRO A 613 -15.39 -6.70 8.99
C PRO A 613 -15.11 -7.72 10.09
N PHE A 614 -16.07 -7.87 11.02
CA PHE A 614 -15.91 -8.70 12.22
C PHE A 614 -16.48 -10.13 12.07
N LEU A 615 -17.01 -10.46 10.91
CA LEU A 615 -17.42 -11.82 10.59
C LEU A 615 -16.19 -12.70 10.36
N THR A 616 -16.19 -13.89 10.96
CA THR A 616 -15.08 -14.86 10.81
C THR A 616 -15.37 -15.94 9.76
N ASN A 617 -16.64 -16.10 9.37
CA ASN A 617 -17.05 -17.03 8.32
C ASN A 617 -16.89 -16.38 6.93
N GLN A 618 -15.90 -16.86 6.17
CA GLN A 618 -15.59 -16.34 4.83
C GLN A 618 -16.78 -16.43 3.86
N THR A 619 -17.58 -17.50 3.92
CA THR A 619 -18.73 -17.64 3.03
C THR A 619 -19.77 -16.56 3.29
N GLN A 620 -20.02 -16.23 4.56
CA GLN A 620 -20.92 -15.13 4.93
C GLN A 620 -20.36 -13.78 4.48
N GLN A 621 -19.06 -13.55 4.66
CA GLN A 621 -18.40 -12.33 4.17
C GLN A 621 -18.59 -12.19 2.66
N ILE A 622 -18.32 -13.23 1.87
CA ILE A 622 -18.48 -13.21 0.41
C ILE A 622 -19.92 -12.92 0.00
N GLN A 623 -20.91 -13.47 0.70
CA GLN A 623 -22.33 -13.19 0.41
C GLN A 623 -22.70 -11.72 0.64
N LEU A 624 -22.18 -11.11 1.71
CA LEU A 624 -22.41 -9.69 1.98
C LEU A 624 -21.65 -8.79 1.01
N VAL A 625 -20.42 -9.15 0.65
CA VAL A 625 -19.64 -8.45 -0.39
C VAL A 625 -20.38 -8.49 -1.73
N LYS A 626 -20.99 -9.63 -2.10
CA LYS A 626 -21.84 -9.74 -3.29
C LYS A 626 -23.02 -8.75 -3.26
N GLN A 627 -23.64 -8.55 -2.10
CA GLN A 627 -24.72 -7.56 -1.95
C GLN A 627 -24.20 -6.14 -2.16
N ILE A 628 -23.05 -5.80 -1.56
CA ILE A 628 -22.40 -4.49 -1.76
C ILE A 628 -22.11 -4.26 -3.24
N TYR A 629 -21.52 -5.25 -3.93
CA TYR A 629 -21.23 -5.15 -5.36
C TYR A 629 -22.48 -4.87 -6.19
N ASN A 630 -23.60 -5.56 -5.92
CA ASN A 630 -24.87 -5.32 -6.63
C ASN A 630 -25.40 -3.89 -6.38
N ILE A 631 -25.28 -3.39 -5.16
CA ILE A 631 -25.72 -2.03 -4.81
C ILE A 631 -24.83 -0.99 -5.51
N THR A 632 -23.50 -1.12 -5.39
CA THR A 632 -22.56 -0.16 -5.96
C THR A 632 -22.55 -0.16 -7.48
N TYR A 633 -22.72 -1.32 -8.11
CA TYR A 633 -22.87 -1.44 -9.56
C TYR A 633 -24.06 -0.61 -10.08
N ASN A 634 -25.22 -0.72 -9.44
CA ASN A 634 -26.40 0.06 -9.85
C ASN A 634 -26.32 1.54 -9.44
N TYR A 635 -25.49 1.87 -8.47
CA TYR A 635 -25.29 3.24 -7.98
C TYR A 635 -24.21 3.99 -8.76
N ALA A 636 -23.28 3.28 -9.38
CA ALA A 636 -22.18 3.78 -10.21
C ALA A 636 -21.41 4.97 -9.61
N PRO A 637 -20.77 4.84 -8.44
CA PRO A 637 -20.09 5.96 -7.80
C PRO A 637 -18.67 6.20 -8.33
N TYR A 638 -18.10 5.30 -9.13
CA TYR A 638 -16.73 5.33 -9.62
C TYR A 638 -16.61 4.85 -11.05
N ILE A 639 -15.77 5.50 -11.83
CA ILE A 639 -15.20 4.99 -13.07
C ILE A 639 -13.98 4.16 -12.67
N TRP A 640 -14.07 2.82 -12.78
CA TRP A 640 -12.97 1.93 -12.44
C TRP A 640 -12.01 1.82 -13.61
N LEU A 641 -10.81 2.39 -13.45
CA LEU A 641 -9.77 2.36 -14.48
C LEU A 641 -9.10 0.97 -14.53
N PRO A 642 -8.46 0.60 -15.66
CA PRO A 642 -7.77 -0.69 -15.76
C PRO A 642 -6.73 -0.88 -14.67
N ASN A 643 -6.71 -2.06 -14.05
CA ASN A 643 -5.74 -2.46 -13.04
C ASN A 643 -4.42 -2.85 -13.71
N ALA A 644 -3.37 -2.08 -13.47
CA ALA A 644 -2.05 -2.32 -14.03
C ALA A 644 -1.39 -3.56 -13.41
N TYR A 645 -0.54 -4.23 -14.18
CA TYR A 645 0.35 -5.26 -13.65
C TYR A 645 1.65 -4.64 -13.16
N VAL A 646 2.16 -5.18 -12.06
CA VAL A 646 3.50 -4.89 -11.58
C VAL A 646 4.50 -5.65 -12.44
N TYR A 647 5.63 -5.05 -12.77
CA TYR A 647 6.68 -5.65 -13.60
C TYR A 647 8.07 -5.24 -13.12
N VAL A 648 9.08 -5.93 -13.60
CA VAL A 648 10.50 -5.69 -13.26
C VAL A 648 11.41 -6.12 -14.39
N PHE A 649 12.57 -5.48 -14.54
CA PHE A 649 13.68 -5.94 -15.35
C PHE A 649 14.69 -6.67 -14.48
N LEU A 650 15.03 -7.92 -14.85
CA LEU A 650 15.97 -8.79 -14.15
C LEU A 650 17.04 -9.29 -15.10
N GLN A 651 18.30 -9.25 -14.68
CA GLN A 651 19.35 -9.90 -15.45
C GLN A 651 19.11 -11.42 -15.54
N PRO A 652 19.43 -12.09 -16.67
CA PRO A 652 19.03 -13.49 -16.92
C PRO A 652 19.54 -14.51 -15.91
N TYR A 653 20.66 -14.18 -15.24
CA TYR A 653 21.28 -15.05 -14.23
C TYR A 653 20.69 -14.85 -12.81
N VAL A 654 19.84 -13.87 -12.58
CA VAL A 654 19.14 -13.67 -11.29
C VAL A 654 18.08 -14.75 -11.14
N LYS A 655 18.14 -15.49 -10.04
CA LYS A 655 17.21 -16.58 -9.68
C LYS A 655 16.68 -16.36 -8.27
N GLY A 656 15.61 -17.08 -7.91
CA GLY A 656 15.02 -17.00 -6.57
C GLY A 656 14.27 -15.69 -6.29
N PHE A 657 14.12 -14.82 -7.28
CA PHE A 657 13.31 -13.60 -7.14
C PHE A 657 11.83 -13.97 -6.95
N VAL A 658 11.30 -13.66 -5.78
CA VAL A 658 9.90 -13.90 -5.41
C VAL A 658 9.30 -12.58 -4.98
N TYR A 659 8.26 -12.14 -5.68
CA TYR A 659 7.54 -10.91 -5.39
C TYR A 659 6.24 -11.21 -4.63
N ASN A 660 5.99 -10.48 -3.56
CA ASN A 660 4.72 -10.42 -2.87
C ASN A 660 4.08 -9.05 -3.13
N ALA A 661 2.81 -9.04 -3.50
CA ALA A 661 2.14 -7.82 -3.91
C ALA A 661 1.99 -6.77 -2.79
N LEU A 662 2.11 -7.15 -1.52
CA LEU A 662 1.98 -6.27 -0.35
C LEU A 662 3.31 -5.99 0.35
N SER A 663 4.22 -6.97 0.40
CA SER A 663 5.50 -6.82 1.09
C SER A 663 6.71 -6.66 0.15
N GLY A 664 6.52 -6.68 -1.18
CA GLY A 664 7.63 -6.58 -2.13
C GLY A 664 8.44 -7.87 -2.25
N TYR A 665 9.77 -7.81 -2.17
CA TYR A 665 10.64 -8.98 -2.31
C TYR A 665 11.77 -8.98 -1.29
N ARG A 666 12.35 -10.18 -1.09
CA ARG A 666 13.42 -10.42 -0.11
C ARG A 666 14.70 -10.79 -0.83
N TYR A 667 15.81 -10.18 -0.45
CA TYR A 667 17.11 -10.44 -1.08
C TYR A 667 17.72 -11.78 -0.68
N ASN A 668 17.39 -12.31 0.50
CA ASN A 668 17.92 -13.59 0.98
C ASN A 668 17.47 -14.78 0.12
N THR A 669 16.37 -14.67 -0.62
CA THR A 669 15.90 -15.72 -1.54
C THR A 669 16.60 -15.66 -2.90
N ILE A 670 17.26 -14.53 -3.22
CA ILE A 670 17.89 -14.29 -4.53
C ILE A 670 19.30 -14.92 -4.57
N TYR A 671 19.58 -15.60 -5.66
CA TYR A 671 20.90 -16.19 -5.96
C TYR A 671 21.23 -16.09 -7.44
N TYR A 672 22.48 -16.32 -7.81
CA TYR A 672 22.91 -16.36 -9.21
C TYR A 672 22.97 -17.78 -9.77
N SER A 673 22.56 -17.96 -11.03
CA SER A 673 22.50 -19.28 -11.69
C SER A 673 23.89 -19.85 -11.91
N ASN A 674 24.74 -20.10 -11.07
CA ASN A 674 26.06 -20.77 -11.12
C ASN A 674 26.82 -20.60 -9.78
N GLN A 675 26.06 -20.36 -8.70
CA GLN A 675 26.58 -20.42 -7.34
C GLN A 675 26.33 -21.79 -6.71
#